data_8aea59427c19a6026d28c861b8ea6353
#
_entry.id   8aea59427c19a6026d28c861b8ea6353
#
_cell.length_a   1.000
_cell.length_b   1.000
_cell.length_c   1.000
_cell.angle_alpha   90.00
_cell.angle_beta   90.00
_cell.angle_gamma   90.00
#
_symmetry.space_group_name_H-M   'P 1'
#
loop_
_entity.id
_entity.type
_entity.pdbx_description
1 polymer ?
#
loop_
_entity_poly.entity_id
_entity_poly.type
_entity_poly.pdbx_seq_one_letter_code
_entity_poly.pdbx_strand_id
1 'polypeptide(L)'
;MIRHFTTLTLLFTLLASTLSAQFYNDGQNPARLKWRELKDSSVRLIYPTNFENKAGILGQYFKSLKGSISFGFELPAQRIPVIIHSENPYSNGVVVWAPKRIELQTEPQVKASATPWLKQLSAHEYRHVAQLSNLRRGFTRFGSYIIGQQAVGAVAGLLPQWFLEGDATLAETQAAHNGRGVQPDFTIGLRMLLDKGVDYNTNKWFCGSYKDFVPDHYHIGYQVVNWSYTKYGKDIWNSVVDYTARHPYFVFTPKILLRKDYGTTPKRMLNETLADLKNFWQQRDTINNSSQIIPLPTESYTTVEFPTAVDDSTIIAVVADFDNLKSLVRININTHKVERLRYVPRLSSRPVSDGVNIWWSEYRPSLFWEQKATSVICSTTVNGGAVKTTKNEQNSFFATVTDAGLAWIEYAPDGEYSIVTPQQRIPLGDSLSVHGLAWDNHTRKLYYIGLSDCGIGIFSTDGTQIETVLQPSFVTIDDLSAKDGVLYFTSTISGIDEAHCLRLSDGVQSRISTSRYGSRAPYPVGDKIAMTTYTQKGYMPAIQADSLIAESRVEWRLLPENKVNPQRVKLDIINLDTLKVDSQTASRTESKRYRKFKNLFNIHSWAPINYDPIRVGEEEVDDFYSGVTLVSQSLLSDCIGYFSWGQKNDMTYIRSQVDWLGAAVKFSAKVRYGGGLQPIYADSKESYSATRAQFDKKYLSLNLSAYLPINLSNGHRSRFLTPKADFTLTNAITVETNKDKTIKTEKNLHTAQFSLQYNNNRLMSYREFNPRWGYGLLVDHFRAVDNSDFGKITSLYGRLYLPGIGKHHSLMLRTAAQYQSNAKFLFSNKILYPRGANTNTATKELYCYFADYQLPICYPDWGINGLFQIKRLRLNLFYNGADYKKFDSTRGSVSSLGADLYVDFTPPSRSIASVLRLSLCRPNDTNKSQISLSVDMNF
;
A
#
# COMPACT_ATOMS: atom_id res chain seq x y z
N MET A 1 -19.58 21.28 30.92
CA MET A 1 -18.21 20.86 31.18
C MET A 1 -17.89 19.52 30.50
N ILE A 2 -18.61 18.45 30.72
CA ILE A 2 -18.37 17.13 30.09
C ILE A 2 -18.42 17.19 28.54
N ARG A 3 -19.39 17.91 27.93
CA ARG A 3 -19.50 18.08 26.47
C ARG A 3 -18.33 18.85 25.85
N HIS A 4 -17.79 19.81 26.54
CA HIS A 4 -16.60 20.56 26.05
C HIS A 4 -15.32 19.76 26.24
N PHE A 5 -15.23 18.96 27.29
CA PHE A 5 -14.07 18.06 27.51
C PHE A 5 -14.01 16.95 26.46
N THR A 6 -15.14 16.32 26.13
CA THR A 6 -15.20 15.31 25.05
C THR A 6 -14.90 15.90 23.67
N THR A 7 -15.35 17.12 23.38
CA THR A 7 -15.05 17.78 22.10
C THR A 7 -13.58 18.20 22.05
N LEU A 8 -13.01 18.67 23.12
CA LEU A 8 -11.58 19.03 23.23
C LEU A 8 -10.70 17.78 23.13
N THR A 9 -11.08 16.69 23.79
CA THR A 9 -10.36 15.39 23.72
C THR A 9 -10.45 14.78 22.32
N LEU A 10 -11.60 14.87 21.64
CA LEU A 10 -11.75 14.43 20.26
C LEU A 10 -10.93 15.29 19.28
N LEU A 11 -10.89 16.60 19.51
CA LEU A 11 -10.04 17.52 18.73
C LEU A 11 -8.56 17.27 19.00
N PHE A 12 -8.19 16.97 20.23
CA PHE A 12 -6.80 16.64 20.62
C PHE A 12 -6.37 15.28 20.09
N THR A 13 -7.25 14.25 20.08
CA THR A 13 -6.96 12.95 19.47
C THR A 13 -6.86 13.04 17.95
N LEU A 14 -7.71 13.85 17.29
CA LEU A 14 -7.59 14.14 15.86
C LEU A 14 -6.31 14.93 15.52
N LEU A 15 -5.92 15.88 16.35
CA LEU A 15 -4.64 16.60 16.21
C LEU A 15 -3.45 15.69 16.51
N ALA A 16 -3.50 14.88 17.56
CA ALA A 16 -2.46 13.92 17.90
C ALA A 16 -2.29 12.85 16.80
N SER A 17 -3.37 12.38 16.20
CA SER A 17 -3.32 11.43 15.09
C SER A 17 -2.72 12.03 13.82
N THR A 18 -2.90 13.33 13.56
CA THR A 18 -2.20 14.04 12.47
C THR A 18 -0.73 14.30 12.78
N LEU A 19 -0.35 14.34 14.05
CA LEU A 19 1.03 14.45 14.50
C LEU A 19 1.80 13.12 14.36
N SER A 20 1.12 11.97 14.35
CA SER A 20 1.75 10.65 14.16
C SER A 20 2.27 10.41 12.74
N ALA A 21 1.76 11.11 11.72
CA ALA A 21 2.16 10.99 10.31
C ALA A 21 3.25 12.01 9.92
N GLN A 22 4.22 12.28 10.80
CA GLN A 22 5.22 13.33 10.56
C GLN A 22 6.32 12.92 9.59
N PHE A 23 6.51 11.62 9.40
CA PHE A 23 7.49 11.06 8.48
C PHE A 23 6.79 10.10 7.52
N TYR A 24 6.91 10.37 6.23
CA TYR A 24 6.51 9.42 5.20
C TYR A 24 7.76 8.75 4.63
N ASN A 25 7.85 7.43 4.74
CA ASN A 25 8.96 6.64 4.22
C ASN A 25 8.42 5.34 3.63
N ASP A 26 8.42 5.25 2.30
CA ASP A 26 8.01 4.06 1.54
C ASP A 26 9.19 3.08 1.32
N GLY A 27 10.25 3.22 2.11
CA GLY A 27 11.44 2.38 2.07
C GLY A 27 12.62 2.99 1.33
N GLN A 28 13.72 2.23 1.28
CA GLN A 28 15.00 2.71 0.82
C GLN A 28 15.41 2.12 -0.51
N ASN A 29 16.02 2.98 -1.34
CA ASN A 29 16.67 2.58 -2.59
C ASN A 29 18.03 1.92 -2.31
N PRO A 30 18.55 1.05 -3.20
CA PRO A 30 19.88 0.47 -3.08
C PRO A 30 20.96 1.54 -2.91
N ALA A 31 21.87 1.35 -1.93
CA ALA A 31 22.94 2.32 -1.61
C ALA A 31 23.88 2.57 -2.79
N ARG A 32 24.04 1.58 -3.69
CA ARG A 32 24.91 1.66 -4.89
C ARG A 32 24.43 2.68 -5.92
N LEU A 33 23.16 3.12 -5.89
CA LEU A 33 22.60 4.03 -6.88
C LEU A 33 23.26 5.41 -6.80
N LYS A 34 23.74 5.87 -7.94
CA LYS A 34 24.23 7.24 -8.13
C LYS A 34 23.06 8.11 -8.55
N TRP A 35 22.90 9.27 -7.93
CA TRP A 35 21.75 10.16 -8.12
C TRP A 35 22.14 11.42 -8.90
N ARG A 36 21.23 11.85 -9.74
CA ARG A 36 21.29 13.10 -10.50
C ARG A 36 20.09 13.97 -10.21
N GLU A 37 20.18 15.24 -10.54
CA GLU A 37 19.05 16.18 -10.46
C GLU A 37 18.95 17.01 -11.75
N LEU A 38 17.72 17.23 -12.18
CA LEU A 38 17.33 18.13 -13.26
C LEU A 38 16.33 19.14 -12.69
N LYS A 39 16.53 20.42 -12.99
CA LYS A 39 15.69 21.51 -12.46
C LYS A 39 15.13 22.33 -13.58
N ASP A 40 13.80 22.48 -13.58
CA ASP A 40 13.12 23.45 -14.46
C ASP A 40 12.15 24.34 -13.66
N SER A 41 11.28 25.07 -14.38
CA SER A 41 10.31 25.97 -13.76
C SER A 41 9.15 25.25 -13.04
N SER A 42 8.91 23.96 -13.31
CA SER A 42 7.78 23.17 -12.84
C SER A 42 8.17 22.22 -11.74
N VAL A 43 9.29 21.51 -11.91
CA VAL A 43 9.73 20.46 -11.01
C VAL A 43 11.23 20.49 -10.76
N ARG A 44 11.65 19.74 -9.74
CA ARG A 44 13.03 19.35 -9.48
C ARG A 44 13.07 17.84 -9.49
N LEU A 45 13.44 17.24 -10.64
CA LEU A 45 13.57 15.78 -10.73
C LEU A 45 14.85 15.33 -10.03
N ILE A 46 14.75 14.30 -9.18
CA ILE A 46 15.87 13.62 -8.52
C ILE A 46 15.74 12.16 -8.87
N TYR A 47 16.71 11.60 -9.58
CA TYR A 47 16.61 10.29 -10.19
C TYR A 47 17.95 9.54 -10.21
N PRO A 48 17.95 8.20 -10.24
CA PRO A 48 19.15 7.41 -10.42
C PRO A 48 19.67 7.49 -11.86
N THR A 49 20.99 7.31 -12.04
CA THR A 49 21.66 7.48 -13.36
C THR A 49 21.11 6.59 -14.47
N ASN A 50 20.53 5.43 -14.13
CA ASN A 50 19.88 4.54 -15.10
C ASN A 50 18.55 5.09 -15.66
N PHE A 51 18.00 6.16 -15.10
CA PHE A 51 16.79 6.84 -15.60
C PHE A 51 17.09 8.09 -16.45
N GLU A 52 18.36 8.40 -16.75
CA GLU A 52 18.79 9.64 -17.44
C GLU A 52 18.03 9.87 -18.74
N ASN A 53 17.90 8.85 -19.60
CA ASN A 53 17.24 8.93 -20.92
C ASN A 53 15.77 9.34 -20.83
N LYS A 54 15.07 8.93 -19.76
CA LYS A 54 13.63 9.22 -19.55
C LYS A 54 13.40 10.49 -18.71
N ALA A 55 14.41 10.98 -18.00
CA ALA A 55 14.25 12.12 -17.09
C ALA A 55 13.88 13.42 -17.81
N GLY A 56 14.49 13.68 -18.97
CA GLY A 56 14.15 14.84 -19.80
C GLY A 56 12.73 14.80 -20.33
N ILE A 57 12.28 13.63 -20.79
CA ILE A 57 10.91 13.39 -21.27
C ILE A 57 9.90 13.65 -20.15
N LEU A 58 10.13 13.07 -18.98
CA LEU A 58 9.30 13.26 -17.79
C LEU A 58 9.22 14.75 -17.37
N GLY A 59 10.36 15.45 -17.41
CA GLY A 59 10.40 16.89 -17.14
C GLY A 59 9.53 17.71 -18.12
N GLN A 60 9.50 17.33 -19.40
CA GLN A 60 8.66 17.97 -20.40
C GLN A 60 7.17 17.74 -20.13
N TYR A 61 6.74 16.55 -19.67
CA TYR A 61 5.35 16.32 -19.28
C TYR A 61 4.92 17.25 -18.14
N PHE A 62 5.69 17.35 -17.05
CA PHE A 62 5.39 18.27 -15.96
C PHE A 62 5.38 19.74 -16.40
N LYS A 63 6.32 20.15 -17.25
CA LYS A 63 6.41 21.50 -17.77
C LYS A 63 5.19 21.86 -18.61
N SER A 64 4.73 20.96 -19.47
CA SER A 64 3.56 21.15 -20.33
C SER A 64 2.26 21.21 -19.52
N LEU A 65 2.14 20.40 -18.49
CA LEU A 65 0.98 20.37 -17.60
C LEU A 65 0.85 21.58 -16.69
N LYS A 66 1.96 22.30 -16.40
CA LYS A 66 2.03 23.35 -15.37
C LYS A 66 0.91 24.40 -15.47
N GLY A 67 0.58 24.83 -16.67
CA GLY A 67 -0.45 25.88 -16.90
C GLY A 67 -1.87 25.34 -16.74
N SER A 68 -2.12 24.11 -17.19
CA SER A 68 -3.45 23.56 -17.34
C SER A 68 -3.90 22.64 -16.18
N ILE A 69 -2.95 22.01 -15.46
CA ILE A 69 -3.26 21.03 -14.42
C ILE A 69 -4.02 21.61 -13.22
N SER A 70 -3.93 22.92 -13.03
CA SER A 70 -4.65 23.64 -11.97
C SER A 70 -6.07 24.07 -12.37
N PHE A 71 -6.59 23.56 -13.51
CA PHE A 71 -7.96 23.84 -13.92
C PHE A 71 -8.94 23.77 -12.75
N GLY A 72 -9.83 24.75 -12.66
CA GLY A 72 -10.84 24.87 -11.60
C GLY A 72 -10.29 25.31 -10.24
N PHE A 73 -8.98 25.52 -10.08
CA PHE A 73 -8.34 26.08 -8.89
C PHE A 73 -7.79 27.47 -9.15
N GLU A 74 -7.76 28.31 -8.13
CA GLU A 74 -7.29 29.68 -8.21
C GLU A 74 -5.75 29.79 -8.24
N LEU A 75 -5.06 28.97 -7.45
CA LEU A 75 -3.60 28.99 -7.38
C LEU A 75 -3.01 27.90 -8.28
N PRO A 76 -1.95 28.23 -9.06
CA PRO A 76 -1.25 27.23 -9.87
C PRO A 76 -0.54 26.21 -8.99
N ALA A 77 -0.34 25.01 -9.55
CA ALA A 77 0.50 24.00 -8.93
C ALA A 77 1.91 24.54 -8.71
N GLN A 78 2.40 24.47 -7.46
CA GLN A 78 3.72 24.97 -7.12
C GLN A 78 4.82 24.03 -7.64
N ARG A 79 6.03 24.56 -7.77
CA ARG A 79 7.20 23.75 -8.06
C ARG A 79 7.46 22.78 -6.93
N ILE A 80 7.72 21.49 -7.24
CA ILE A 80 7.88 20.42 -6.28
C ILE A 80 9.05 19.50 -6.66
N PRO A 81 9.80 18.92 -5.68
CA PRO A 81 10.71 17.82 -5.93
C PRO A 81 9.95 16.56 -6.37
N VAL A 82 10.49 15.86 -7.37
CA VAL A 82 9.99 14.56 -7.83
C VAL A 82 11.12 13.55 -7.71
N ILE A 83 10.89 12.50 -6.96
CA ILE A 83 11.84 11.43 -6.68
C ILE A 83 11.48 10.22 -7.53
N ILE A 84 12.45 9.66 -8.23
CA ILE A 84 12.26 8.51 -9.13
C ILE A 84 12.82 7.25 -8.51
N HIS A 85 11.99 6.20 -8.46
CA HIS A 85 12.36 4.85 -8.04
C HIS A 85 12.31 3.92 -9.26
N SER A 86 13.47 3.65 -9.87
CA SER A 86 13.59 2.89 -11.13
C SER A 86 13.90 1.41 -10.94
N GLU A 87 14.10 0.92 -9.71
CA GLU A 87 14.38 -0.51 -9.44
C GLU A 87 13.21 -1.24 -8.77
N ASN A 88 12.06 -0.59 -8.65
CA ASN A 88 10.87 -1.21 -8.09
C ASN A 88 9.89 -1.57 -9.21
N PRO A 89 9.61 -2.85 -9.47
CA PRO A 89 8.70 -3.29 -10.54
C PRO A 89 7.22 -3.05 -10.24
N TYR A 90 6.87 -2.44 -9.13
CA TYR A 90 5.52 -1.95 -8.89
C TYR A 90 5.35 -0.55 -9.46
N SER A 91 4.29 -0.36 -10.24
CA SER A 91 3.92 0.96 -10.78
C SER A 91 3.08 1.70 -9.74
N ASN A 92 3.55 2.83 -9.28
CA ASN A 92 2.84 3.66 -8.30
C ASN A 92 3.33 5.12 -8.31
N GLY A 93 2.52 6.03 -7.75
CA GLY A 93 2.90 7.39 -7.45
C GLY A 93 2.27 7.85 -6.15
N VAL A 94 2.87 8.84 -5.51
CA VAL A 94 2.33 9.47 -4.32
C VAL A 94 2.84 10.90 -4.16
N VAL A 95 1.94 11.80 -3.77
CA VAL A 95 2.29 13.15 -3.31
C VAL A 95 2.35 13.19 -1.79
N VAL A 96 3.52 13.48 -1.27
CA VAL A 96 3.76 13.71 0.16
C VAL A 96 3.89 15.21 0.40
N TRP A 97 3.30 15.73 1.50
CA TRP A 97 3.35 17.17 1.75
C TRP A 97 4.31 17.59 2.87
N ALA A 98 4.80 16.66 3.66
CA ALA A 98 5.79 16.96 4.70
C ALA A 98 6.86 15.86 4.81
N PRO A 99 8.06 16.03 4.19
CA PRO A 99 8.45 17.12 3.29
C PRO A 99 7.78 17.01 1.92
N LYS A 100 7.50 18.16 1.30
CA LYS A 100 6.83 18.23 -0.01
C LYS A 100 7.64 17.53 -1.09
N ARG A 101 7.07 16.51 -1.72
CA ARG A 101 7.63 15.82 -2.88
C ARG A 101 6.60 14.93 -3.56
N ILE A 102 6.87 14.56 -4.78
CA ILE A 102 6.24 13.44 -5.48
C ILE A 102 7.24 12.28 -5.46
N GLU A 103 6.79 11.07 -5.19
CA GLU A 103 7.58 9.84 -5.39
C GLU A 103 6.92 9.03 -6.51
N LEU A 104 7.72 8.63 -7.53
CA LEU A 104 7.26 7.89 -8.69
C LEU A 104 8.01 6.57 -8.81
N GLN A 105 7.27 5.48 -8.88
CA GLN A 105 7.76 4.16 -9.28
C GLN A 105 7.50 4.01 -10.77
N THR A 106 8.55 4.01 -11.57
CA THR A 106 8.50 4.30 -13.01
C THR A 106 8.42 3.08 -13.91
N GLU A 107 8.39 1.88 -13.35
CA GLU A 107 8.13 0.67 -14.11
C GLU A 107 6.73 0.72 -14.78
N PRO A 108 6.60 0.30 -16.04
CA PRO A 108 5.31 0.24 -16.69
C PRO A 108 4.35 -0.70 -15.98
N GLN A 109 3.07 -0.39 -16.02
CA GLN A 109 2.03 -1.30 -15.53
C GLN A 109 2.06 -2.61 -16.30
N VAL A 110 1.86 -3.74 -15.62
CA VAL A 110 1.76 -5.05 -16.26
C VAL A 110 0.52 -5.15 -17.14
N LYS A 111 -0.62 -4.66 -16.64
CA LYS A 111 -1.84 -4.56 -17.45
C LYS A 111 -1.66 -3.48 -18.51
N ALA A 112 -1.94 -3.82 -19.76
CA ALA A 112 -1.83 -2.88 -20.85
C ALA A 112 -2.84 -1.72 -20.74
N SER A 113 -2.40 -0.53 -21.14
CA SER A 113 -3.21 0.65 -21.35
C SER A 113 -2.67 1.36 -22.60
N ALA A 114 -3.53 1.95 -23.40
CA ALA A 114 -3.09 2.67 -24.59
C ALA A 114 -2.38 4.02 -24.28
N THR A 115 -2.28 4.41 -23.01
CA THR A 115 -1.54 5.60 -22.56
C THR A 115 -0.29 5.18 -21.79
N PRO A 116 0.91 5.69 -22.17
CA PRO A 116 2.15 5.44 -21.45
C PRO A 116 2.05 5.83 -19.97
N TRP A 117 2.54 4.94 -19.09
CA TRP A 117 2.44 5.07 -17.64
C TRP A 117 2.95 6.41 -17.09
N LEU A 118 4.11 6.89 -17.58
CA LEU A 118 4.69 8.14 -17.11
C LEU A 118 3.84 9.37 -17.48
N LYS A 119 3.13 9.36 -18.61
CA LYS A 119 2.19 10.43 -18.98
C LYS A 119 1.01 10.47 -18.00
N GLN A 120 0.39 9.31 -17.78
CA GLN A 120 -0.74 9.17 -16.85
C GLN A 120 -0.35 9.60 -15.44
N LEU A 121 0.76 9.09 -14.92
CA LEU A 121 1.26 9.34 -13.58
C LEU A 121 1.63 10.82 -13.37
N SER A 122 2.24 11.45 -14.36
CA SER A 122 2.57 12.89 -14.31
C SER A 122 1.33 13.74 -14.12
N ALA A 123 0.25 13.47 -14.85
CA ALA A 123 -0.99 14.23 -14.75
C ALA A 123 -1.69 13.99 -13.42
N HIS A 124 -1.76 12.74 -12.98
CA HIS A 124 -2.39 12.35 -11.72
C HIS A 124 -1.71 13.01 -10.52
N GLU A 125 -0.42 12.79 -10.34
CA GLU A 125 0.32 13.29 -9.17
C GLU A 125 0.44 14.82 -9.18
N TYR A 126 0.59 15.43 -10.37
CA TYR A 126 0.68 16.89 -10.44
C TYR A 126 -0.66 17.56 -10.14
N ARG A 127 -1.80 16.86 -10.38
CA ARG A 127 -3.12 17.32 -9.94
C ARG A 127 -3.22 17.37 -8.43
N HIS A 128 -2.70 16.37 -7.70
CA HIS A 128 -2.61 16.42 -6.24
C HIS A 128 -1.78 17.60 -5.74
N VAL A 129 -0.70 17.96 -6.44
CA VAL A 129 0.07 19.18 -6.11
C VAL A 129 -0.79 20.43 -6.25
N ALA A 130 -1.63 20.53 -7.28
CA ALA A 130 -2.56 21.65 -7.45
C ALA A 130 -3.59 21.72 -6.31
N GLN A 131 -4.21 20.60 -5.94
CA GLN A 131 -5.14 20.48 -4.81
C GLN A 131 -4.50 20.96 -3.50
N LEU A 132 -3.34 20.44 -3.16
CA LEU A 132 -2.64 20.75 -1.90
C LEU A 132 -2.05 22.17 -1.88
N SER A 133 -1.62 22.71 -3.04
CA SER A 133 -1.19 24.11 -3.15
C SER A 133 -2.32 25.07 -2.79
N ASN A 134 -3.56 24.73 -3.14
CA ASN A 134 -4.74 25.54 -2.88
C ASN A 134 -5.25 25.45 -1.44
N LEU A 135 -4.78 24.48 -0.65
CA LEU A 135 -5.06 24.42 0.80
C LEU A 135 -4.22 25.40 1.62
N ARG A 136 -3.13 25.98 1.07
CA ARG A 136 -2.30 26.95 1.78
C ARG A 136 -2.93 28.36 1.73
N ARG A 137 -4.12 28.50 2.28
CA ARG A 137 -4.88 29.77 2.38
C ARG A 137 -5.39 30.01 3.78
N GLY A 138 -5.87 31.22 4.07
CA GLY A 138 -6.53 31.59 5.31
C GLY A 138 -5.85 31.06 6.57
N PHE A 139 -6.59 30.40 7.42
CA PHE A 139 -6.10 29.85 8.69
C PHE A 139 -5.05 28.74 8.49
N THR A 140 -5.16 27.93 7.46
CA THR A 140 -4.13 26.91 7.12
C THR A 140 -2.80 27.56 6.73
N ARG A 141 -2.82 28.71 6.04
CA ARG A 141 -1.61 29.49 5.77
C ARG A 141 -0.98 30.00 7.06
N PHE A 142 -1.77 30.53 7.98
CA PHE A 142 -1.29 30.92 9.31
C PHE A 142 -0.72 29.73 10.07
N GLY A 143 -1.43 28.60 10.10
CA GLY A 143 -0.94 27.35 10.69
C GLY A 143 0.40 26.89 10.11
N SER A 144 0.62 27.11 8.80
CA SER A 144 1.90 26.74 8.17
C SER A 144 3.12 27.58 8.61
N TYR A 145 2.90 28.75 9.23
CA TYR A 145 3.97 29.50 9.89
C TYR A 145 4.26 28.97 11.32
N ILE A 146 3.30 28.28 11.94
CA ILE A 146 3.43 27.76 13.32
C ILE A 146 3.94 26.31 13.34
N ILE A 147 3.45 25.45 12.43
CA ILE A 147 3.79 24.02 12.40
C ILE A 147 4.39 23.54 11.06
N GLY A 148 4.79 24.47 10.20
CA GLY A 148 5.45 24.16 8.93
C GLY A 148 4.54 23.47 7.92
N GLN A 149 5.11 22.56 7.13
CA GLN A 149 4.40 21.85 6.04
C GLN A 149 3.30 20.92 6.57
N GLN A 150 3.38 20.46 7.81
CA GLN A 150 2.35 19.61 8.43
C GLN A 150 0.97 20.26 8.46
N ALA A 151 0.88 21.60 8.53
CA ALA A 151 -0.41 22.30 8.56
C ALA A 151 -1.28 21.95 7.34
N VAL A 152 -0.68 21.95 6.14
CA VAL A 152 -1.39 21.60 4.90
C VAL A 152 -1.73 20.11 4.87
N GLY A 153 -0.81 19.24 5.28
CA GLY A 153 -1.06 17.79 5.36
C GLY A 153 -2.23 17.43 6.29
N ALA A 154 -2.29 18.08 7.46
CA ALA A 154 -3.37 17.90 8.42
C ALA A 154 -4.73 18.33 7.85
N VAL A 155 -4.79 19.51 7.20
CA VAL A 155 -6.01 20.05 6.62
C VAL A 155 -6.46 19.26 5.38
N ALA A 156 -5.52 18.70 4.61
CA ALA A 156 -5.84 17.79 3.51
C ALA A 156 -6.66 16.57 3.97
N GLY A 157 -6.43 16.14 5.22
CA GLY A 157 -7.21 15.07 5.83
C GLY A 157 -8.69 15.37 6.09
N LEU A 158 -9.12 16.63 6.00
CA LEU A 158 -10.53 17.04 6.09
C LEU A 158 -11.25 16.94 4.74
N LEU A 159 -10.49 16.87 3.61
CA LEU A 159 -11.06 16.65 2.29
C LEU A 159 -11.36 15.17 2.09
N PRO A 160 -12.49 14.82 1.47
CA PRO A 160 -12.80 13.43 1.18
C PRO A 160 -11.81 12.82 0.19
N GLN A 161 -11.29 11.62 0.50
CA GLN A 161 -10.35 10.93 -0.38
C GLN A 161 -10.96 10.65 -1.76
N TRP A 162 -12.26 10.28 -1.82
CA TRP A 162 -12.93 10.08 -3.10
C TRP A 162 -12.95 11.33 -3.99
N PHE A 163 -12.93 12.54 -3.38
CA PHE A 163 -12.78 13.79 -4.15
C PHE A 163 -11.34 13.94 -4.64
N LEU A 164 -10.35 13.80 -3.77
CA LEU A 164 -8.95 13.99 -4.13
C LEU A 164 -8.54 13.06 -5.28
N GLU A 165 -8.85 11.77 -5.15
CA GLU A 165 -8.50 10.75 -6.14
C GLU A 165 -9.38 10.82 -7.39
N GLY A 166 -10.68 11.11 -7.22
CA GLY A 166 -11.60 11.26 -8.35
C GLY A 166 -11.26 12.44 -9.25
N ASP A 167 -10.84 13.56 -8.67
CA ASP A 167 -10.40 14.75 -9.40
C ASP A 167 -9.05 14.53 -10.10
N ALA A 168 -8.11 13.81 -9.46
CA ALA A 168 -6.85 13.43 -10.08
C ALA A 168 -7.06 12.43 -11.23
N THR A 169 -7.95 11.45 -11.07
CA THR A 169 -8.35 10.52 -12.13
C THR A 169 -9.03 11.25 -13.30
N LEU A 170 -9.83 12.27 -13.03
CA LEU A 170 -10.43 13.09 -14.08
C LEU A 170 -9.36 13.87 -14.85
N ALA A 171 -8.38 14.47 -14.14
CA ALA A 171 -7.29 15.21 -14.76
C ALA A 171 -6.44 14.32 -15.67
N GLU A 172 -6.01 13.14 -15.21
CA GLU A 172 -5.25 12.20 -16.05
C GLU A 172 -6.04 11.70 -17.26
N THR A 173 -7.37 11.51 -17.09
CA THR A 173 -8.26 11.08 -18.17
C THR A 173 -8.40 12.13 -19.25
N GLN A 174 -8.37 13.40 -18.87
CA GLN A 174 -8.43 14.53 -19.81
C GLN A 174 -7.06 14.83 -20.45
N ALA A 175 -5.96 14.49 -19.77
CA ALA A 175 -4.60 14.72 -20.24
C ALA A 175 -4.13 13.67 -21.27
N ALA A 176 -4.92 12.66 -21.60
CA ALA A 176 -4.60 11.62 -22.56
C ALA A 176 -5.84 11.16 -23.34
N HIS A 177 -5.64 10.48 -24.48
CA HIS A 177 -6.74 9.90 -25.24
C HIS A 177 -7.44 8.74 -24.51
N ASN A 178 -6.70 7.96 -23.72
CA ASN A 178 -7.20 6.77 -23.02
C ASN A 178 -6.74 6.71 -21.56
N GLY A 179 -7.11 7.70 -20.74
CA GLY A 179 -6.89 7.64 -19.29
C GLY A 179 -7.87 6.70 -18.57
N ARG A 180 -7.62 6.39 -17.29
CA ARG A 180 -8.39 5.37 -16.52
C ARG A 180 -9.90 5.57 -16.55
N GLY A 181 -10.37 6.79 -16.47
CA GLY A 181 -11.81 7.09 -16.39
C GLY A 181 -12.63 6.70 -17.61
N VAL A 182 -12.00 6.47 -18.78
CA VAL A 182 -12.66 6.00 -20.02
C VAL A 182 -12.44 4.51 -20.27
N GLN A 183 -11.63 3.82 -19.46
CA GLN A 183 -11.43 2.37 -19.60
C GLN A 183 -12.65 1.60 -19.11
N PRO A 184 -13.11 0.57 -19.86
CA PRO A 184 -14.31 -0.18 -19.52
C PRO A 184 -14.26 -0.83 -18.13
N ASP A 185 -13.14 -1.42 -17.74
CA ASP A 185 -12.96 -2.08 -16.45
C ASP A 185 -13.07 -1.12 -15.26
N PHE A 186 -12.84 0.18 -15.49
CA PHE A 186 -13.00 1.21 -14.48
C PHE A 186 -14.46 1.49 -14.14
N THR A 187 -15.39 1.16 -15.01
CA THR A 187 -16.84 1.43 -14.82
C THR A 187 -17.67 0.17 -14.62
N ILE A 188 -17.17 -1.00 -15.05
CA ILE A 188 -17.97 -2.23 -15.17
C ILE A 188 -18.58 -2.70 -13.85
N GLY A 189 -17.82 -2.62 -12.75
CA GLY A 189 -18.31 -3.01 -11.42
C GLY A 189 -19.48 -2.16 -10.95
N LEU A 190 -19.39 -0.84 -11.18
CA LEU A 190 -20.46 0.11 -10.84
C LEU A 190 -21.70 -0.13 -11.71
N ARG A 191 -21.50 -0.28 -13.02
CA ARG A 191 -22.56 -0.58 -13.98
C ARG A 191 -23.34 -1.84 -13.60
N MET A 192 -22.64 -2.92 -13.28
CA MET A 192 -23.28 -4.18 -12.84
C MET A 192 -24.13 -3.99 -11.57
N LEU A 193 -23.61 -3.26 -10.56
CA LEU A 193 -24.37 -3.00 -9.33
C LEU A 193 -25.64 -2.20 -9.59
N LEU A 194 -25.57 -1.17 -10.44
CA LEU A 194 -26.73 -0.34 -10.79
C LEU A 194 -27.77 -1.12 -11.60
N ASP A 195 -27.35 -1.96 -12.51
CA ASP A 195 -28.25 -2.84 -13.29
C ASP A 195 -28.99 -3.84 -12.41
N LYS A 196 -28.37 -4.29 -11.32
CA LYS A 196 -28.98 -5.17 -10.32
C LYS A 196 -29.87 -4.43 -9.33
N GLY A 197 -29.98 -3.10 -9.43
CA GLY A 197 -30.75 -2.31 -8.51
C GLY A 197 -30.17 -2.27 -7.09
N VAL A 198 -28.87 -2.46 -6.95
CA VAL A 198 -28.21 -2.42 -5.65
C VAL A 198 -28.27 -1.00 -5.09
N ASP A 199 -28.84 -0.85 -3.89
CA ASP A 199 -28.94 0.41 -3.16
C ASP A 199 -28.11 0.33 -1.86
N TYR A 200 -26.83 0.71 -1.95
CA TYR A 200 -25.98 0.83 -0.77
C TYR A 200 -26.17 2.21 -0.12
N ASN A 201 -26.02 2.27 1.21
CA ASN A 201 -25.95 3.55 1.89
C ASN A 201 -24.71 4.36 1.45
N THR A 202 -24.78 5.69 1.56
CA THR A 202 -23.73 6.62 1.08
C THR A 202 -22.33 6.31 1.62
N ASN A 203 -22.24 5.96 2.92
CA ASN A 203 -20.95 5.64 3.52
C ASN A 203 -20.37 4.35 2.95
N LYS A 204 -21.19 3.34 2.68
CA LYS A 204 -20.74 2.07 2.07
C LYS A 204 -20.16 2.32 0.69
N TRP A 205 -20.79 3.17 -0.13
CA TRP A 205 -20.26 3.55 -1.44
C TRP A 205 -18.86 4.19 -1.34
N PHE A 206 -18.62 5.05 -0.35
CA PHE A 206 -17.35 5.77 -0.23
C PHE A 206 -16.28 5.03 0.58
N CYS A 207 -16.68 4.19 1.53
CA CYS A 207 -15.75 3.53 2.45
C CYS A 207 -15.48 2.05 2.10
N GLY A 208 -16.27 1.45 1.19
CA GLY A 208 -16.19 0.02 0.90
C GLY A 208 -16.83 -0.88 1.96
N SER A 209 -16.72 -2.19 1.79
CA SER A 209 -17.35 -3.20 2.65
C SER A 209 -16.50 -4.48 2.72
N TYR A 210 -16.53 -5.18 3.87
CA TYR A 210 -16.01 -6.55 3.98
C TYR A 210 -17.07 -7.59 3.59
N LYS A 211 -18.34 -7.20 3.50
CA LYS A 211 -19.46 -8.08 3.15
C LYS A 211 -19.64 -8.20 1.65
N ASP A 212 -19.75 -7.08 0.97
CA ASP A 212 -20.11 -6.98 -0.44
C ASP A 212 -19.03 -6.29 -1.26
N PHE A 213 -18.98 -6.56 -2.55
CA PHE A 213 -18.17 -5.79 -3.48
C PHE A 213 -18.69 -4.36 -3.59
N VAL A 214 -17.78 -3.41 -3.48
CA VAL A 214 -18.02 -1.97 -3.72
C VAL A 214 -16.84 -1.46 -4.53
N PRO A 215 -17.06 -0.76 -5.67
CA PRO A 215 -15.99 -0.07 -6.38
C PRO A 215 -15.27 0.89 -5.43
N ASP A 216 -13.95 1.00 -5.55
CA ASP A 216 -13.18 1.84 -4.65
C ASP A 216 -13.41 3.34 -4.84
N HIS A 217 -12.75 4.14 -4.02
CA HIS A 217 -12.89 5.59 -4.02
C HIS A 217 -12.37 6.27 -5.29
N TYR A 218 -11.50 5.64 -6.09
CA TYR A 218 -11.11 6.14 -7.43
C TYR A 218 -12.28 6.07 -8.39
N HIS A 219 -12.94 4.91 -8.46
CA HIS A 219 -14.05 4.64 -9.38
C HIS A 219 -15.26 5.54 -9.07
N ILE A 220 -15.72 5.52 -7.83
CA ILE A 220 -16.88 6.33 -7.40
C ILE A 220 -16.54 7.82 -7.42
N GLY A 221 -15.34 8.18 -6.94
CA GLY A 221 -14.89 9.57 -6.89
C GLY A 221 -14.83 10.20 -8.26
N TYR A 222 -14.24 9.51 -9.24
CA TYR A 222 -14.22 9.99 -10.63
C TYR A 222 -15.62 10.31 -11.16
N GLN A 223 -16.58 9.41 -10.95
CA GLN A 223 -17.95 9.61 -11.45
C GLN A 223 -18.63 10.82 -10.79
N VAL A 224 -18.54 10.92 -9.45
CA VAL A 224 -19.16 12.01 -8.70
C VAL A 224 -18.51 13.35 -9.00
N VAL A 225 -17.17 13.39 -9.13
CA VAL A 225 -16.43 14.62 -9.44
C VAL A 225 -16.71 15.09 -10.86
N ASN A 226 -16.66 14.19 -11.85
CA ASN A 226 -16.99 14.49 -13.25
C ASN A 226 -18.41 15.04 -13.38
N TRP A 227 -19.38 14.38 -12.76
CA TRP A 227 -20.77 14.83 -12.74
C TRP A 227 -20.93 16.20 -12.06
N SER A 228 -20.23 16.42 -10.93
CA SER A 228 -20.33 17.68 -10.19
C SER A 228 -19.81 18.88 -10.95
N TYR A 229 -18.69 18.74 -11.66
CA TYR A 229 -18.18 19.80 -12.56
C TYR A 229 -19.17 20.12 -13.68
N THR A 230 -19.80 19.09 -14.25
CA THR A 230 -20.79 19.27 -15.31
C THR A 230 -22.02 20.05 -14.81
N LYS A 231 -22.50 19.74 -13.61
CA LYS A 231 -23.75 20.31 -13.06
C LYS A 231 -23.55 21.67 -12.38
N TYR A 232 -22.47 21.83 -11.61
CA TYR A 232 -22.26 22.99 -10.74
C TYR A 232 -21.16 23.94 -11.24
N GLY A 233 -20.49 23.58 -12.32
CA GLY A 233 -19.44 24.39 -12.92
C GLY A 233 -18.03 24.13 -12.33
N LYS A 234 -17.04 24.76 -12.95
CA LYS A 234 -15.61 24.50 -12.70
C LYS A 234 -15.13 24.92 -11.31
N ASP A 235 -15.83 25.81 -10.62
CA ASP A 235 -15.34 26.43 -9.39
C ASP A 235 -15.79 25.70 -8.11
N ILE A 236 -16.65 24.68 -8.23
CA ILE A 236 -17.23 23.98 -7.07
C ILE A 236 -16.17 23.44 -6.11
N TRP A 237 -15.14 22.78 -6.64
CA TRP A 237 -14.11 22.16 -5.79
C TRP A 237 -13.08 23.18 -5.31
N ASN A 238 -12.80 24.25 -6.06
CA ASN A 238 -12.02 25.37 -5.53
C ASN A 238 -12.69 26.00 -4.31
N SER A 239 -14.00 26.21 -4.37
CA SER A 239 -14.79 26.74 -3.25
C SER A 239 -14.72 25.83 -2.02
N VAL A 240 -14.81 24.50 -2.21
CA VAL A 240 -14.69 23.51 -1.11
C VAL A 240 -13.30 23.55 -0.51
N VAL A 241 -12.24 23.56 -1.33
CA VAL A 241 -10.84 23.59 -0.87
C VAL A 241 -10.53 24.90 -0.15
N ASP A 242 -10.94 26.05 -0.70
CA ASP A 242 -10.73 27.37 -0.07
C ASP A 242 -11.46 27.49 1.26
N TYR A 243 -12.73 27.07 1.33
CA TYR A 243 -13.48 27.09 2.58
C TYR A 243 -12.86 26.18 3.65
N THR A 244 -12.40 24.98 3.27
CA THR A 244 -11.72 24.07 4.18
C THR A 244 -10.39 24.66 4.68
N ALA A 245 -9.63 25.31 3.80
CA ALA A 245 -8.39 25.98 4.15
C ALA A 245 -8.57 27.15 5.12
N ARG A 246 -9.68 27.89 5.00
CA ARG A 246 -10.02 29.03 5.87
C ARG A 246 -10.60 28.61 7.21
N HIS A 247 -11.31 27.46 7.24
CA HIS A 247 -12.05 26.98 8.41
C HIS A 247 -11.68 25.55 8.84
N PRO A 248 -10.38 25.20 9.01
CA PRO A 248 -9.94 23.83 9.30
C PRO A 248 -10.36 23.30 10.68
N TYR A 249 -10.91 24.15 11.52
CA TYR A 249 -11.47 23.78 12.84
C TYR A 249 -12.88 23.15 12.74
N PHE A 250 -13.53 23.16 11.55
CA PHE A 250 -14.75 22.42 11.31
C PHE A 250 -14.46 21.11 10.55
N VAL A 251 -14.80 19.97 11.14
CA VAL A 251 -14.53 18.64 10.53
C VAL A 251 -15.36 18.40 9.26
N PHE A 252 -16.52 19.05 9.10
CA PHE A 252 -17.46 18.82 8.00
C PHE A 252 -17.46 19.95 6.96
N THR A 253 -16.34 20.61 6.76
CA THR A 253 -16.22 21.76 5.85
C THR A 253 -16.77 21.51 4.44
N PRO A 254 -16.52 20.35 3.75
CA PRO A 254 -17.10 20.11 2.43
C PRO A 254 -18.64 20.07 2.47
N LYS A 255 -19.23 19.39 3.46
CA LYS A 255 -20.70 19.28 3.57
C LYS A 255 -21.35 20.63 3.89
N ILE A 256 -20.71 21.44 4.73
CA ILE A 256 -21.22 22.76 5.13
C ILE A 256 -21.26 23.67 3.91
N LEU A 257 -20.15 23.80 3.18
CA LEU A 257 -20.10 24.66 2.00
C LEU A 257 -21.05 24.21 0.90
N LEU A 258 -20.99 22.93 0.51
CA LEU A 258 -21.84 22.39 -0.56
C LEU A 258 -23.33 22.64 -0.27
N ARG A 259 -23.75 22.53 0.99
CA ARG A 259 -25.12 22.83 1.38
C ARG A 259 -25.46 24.32 1.29
N LYS A 260 -24.52 25.18 1.74
CA LYS A 260 -24.73 26.63 1.81
C LYS A 260 -24.73 27.27 0.43
N ASP A 261 -23.75 27.00 -0.39
CA ASP A 261 -23.45 27.74 -1.61
C ASP A 261 -23.98 27.04 -2.88
N TYR A 262 -24.14 25.72 -2.84
CA TYR A 262 -24.57 24.92 -3.99
C TYR A 262 -25.89 24.17 -3.78
N GLY A 263 -26.52 24.29 -2.62
CA GLY A 263 -27.81 23.64 -2.29
C GLY A 263 -27.73 22.10 -2.33
N THR A 264 -26.55 21.50 -2.21
CA THR A 264 -26.34 20.06 -2.36
C THR A 264 -25.55 19.48 -1.18
N THR A 265 -25.34 18.16 -1.21
CA THR A 265 -24.51 17.43 -0.24
C THR A 265 -23.81 16.28 -0.94
N PRO A 266 -22.69 15.71 -0.39
CA PRO A 266 -22.07 14.53 -0.98
C PRO A 266 -23.04 13.36 -1.22
N LYS A 267 -24.00 13.15 -0.31
CA LYS A 267 -25.06 12.14 -0.47
C LYS A 267 -25.96 12.42 -1.68
N ARG A 268 -26.40 13.67 -1.85
CA ARG A 268 -27.27 14.04 -2.96
C ARG A 268 -26.52 13.96 -4.28
N MET A 269 -25.26 14.45 -4.34
CA MET A 269 -24.41 14.35 -5.51
C MET A 269 -24.22 12.91 -5.94
N LEU A 270 -23.89 12.00 -5.00
CA LEU A 270 -23.76 10.58 -5.28
C LEU A 270 -25.04 9.98 -5.85
N ASN A 271 -26.19 10.19 -5.19
CA ASN A 271 -27.46 9.62 -5.63
C ASN A 271 -27.87 10.08 -7.03
N GLU A 272 -27.70 11.38 -7.33
CA GLU A 272 -28.00 11.94 -8.64
C GLU A 272 -27.04 11.42 -9.70
N THR A 273 -25.72 11.30 -9.39
CA THR A 273 -24.74 10.69 -10.28
C THR A 273 -25.09 9.23 -10.61
N LEU A 274 -25.44 8.42 -9.60
CA LEU A 274 -25.80 7.02 -9.80
C LEU A 274 -27.08 6.85 -10.62
N ALA A 275 -28.07 7.73 -10.40
CA ALA A 275 -29.33 7.72 -11.17
C ALA A 275 -29.07 8.07 -12.66
N ASP A 276 -28.28 9.10 -12.93
CA ASP A 276 -27.93 9.51 -14.30
C ASP A 276 -27.14 8.43 -15.03
N LEU A 277 -26.16 7.81 -14.37
CA LEU A 277 -25.39 6.70 -14.93
C LEU A 277 -26.26 5.47 -15.22
N LYS A 278 -27.16 5.11 -14.29
CA LYS A 278 -28.10 4.00 -14.48
C LYS A 278 -28.96 4.21 -15.73
N ASN A 279 -29.59 5.39 -15.86
CA ASN A 279 -30.40 5.74 -17.02
C ASN A 279 -29.60 5.66 -18.33
N PHE A 280 -28.37 6.17 -18.32
CA PHE A 280 -27.50 6.13 -19.50
C PHE A 280 -27.15 4.72 -19.95
N TRP A 281 -26.75 3.85 -19.02
CA TRP A 281 -26.34 2.48 -19.37
C TRP A 281 -27.55 1.60 -19.72
N GLN A 282 -28.71 1.75 -19.07
CA GLN A 282 -29.93 1.00 -19.38
C GLN A 282 -30.46 1.21 -20.79
N GLN A 283 -30.32 2.42 -21.34
CA GLN A 283 -30.76 2.73 -22.71
C GLN A 283 -29.92 2.03 -23.80
N ARG A 284 -28.78 1.45 -23.46
CA ARG A 284 -27.78 0.91 -24.38
C ARG A 284 -27.60 -0.61 -24.32
N ASP A 285 -28.20 -1.26 -23.35
CA ASP A 285 -27.91 -2.66 -23.02
C ASP A 285 -28.98 -3.63 -23.57
N THR A 286 -28.77 -4.07 -24.82
CA THR A 286 -29.58 -5.15 -25.43
C THR A 286 -28.79 -6.43 -25.66
N ILE A 287 -27.54 -6.52 -25.18
CA ILE A 287 -26.60 -7.61 -25.49
C ILE A 287 -26.72 -8.74 -24.47
N ASN A 288 -26.92 -9.96 -24.96
CA ASN A 288 -26.89 -11.20 -24.18
C ASN A 288 -25.48 -11.82 -24.21
N ASN A 289 -25.11 -12.53 -23.14
CA ASN A 289 -23.85 -13.27 -23.09
C ASN A 289 -23.92 -14.49 -24.05
N SER A 290 -22.90 -14.62 -24.91
CA SER A 290 -22.76 -15.78 -25.81
C SER A 290 -21.95 -16.92 -25.18
N SER A 291 -21.12 -16.65 -24.18
CA SER A 291 -20.24 -17.60 -23.50
C SER A 291 -20.93 -18.32 -22.35
N GLN A 292 -20.60 -19.61 -22.16
CA GLN A 292 -21.07 -20.43 -21.05
C GLN A 292 -20.14 -20.24 -19.83
N ILE A 293 -20.68 -19.82 -18.69
CA ILE A 293 -19.97 -19.65 -17.44
C ILE A 293 -19.66 -21.02 -16.81
N ILE A 294 -18.43 -21.21 -16.36
CA ILE A 294 -18.01 -22.34 -15.52
C ILE A 294 -18.22 -21.94 -14.04
N PRO A 295 -19.08 -22.62 -13.28
CA PRO A 295 -19.35 -22.29 -11.90
C PRO A 295 -18.13 -22.59 -11.01
N LEU A 296 -17.78 -21.68 -10.10
CA LEU A 296 -16.77 -21.90 -9.08
C LEU A 296 -17.43 -22.11 -7.69
N PRO A 297 -16.81 -22.90 -6.81
CA PRO A 297 -17.32 -23.14 -5.45
C PRO A 297 -17.02 -21.93 -4.53
N THR A 298 -17.57 -20.77 -4.86
CA THR A 298 -17.40 -19.53 -4.10
C THR A 298 -18.75 -18.82 -3.92
N GLU A 299 -18.94 -18.23 -2.73
CA GLU A 299 -20.11 -17.42 -2.39
C GLU A 299 -19.80 -15.92 -2.35
N SER A 300 -18.53 -15.56 -2.30
CA SER A 300 -18.07 -14.17 -2.26
C SER A 300 -17.67 -13.65 -3.64
N TYR A 301 -17.50 -12.32 -3.75
CA TYR A 301 -16.97 -11.71 -4.97
C TYR A 301 -15.61 -12.32 -5.33
N THR A 302 -15.49 -12.76 -6.58
CA THR A 302 -14.39 -13.57 -7.08
C THR A 302 -13.77 -12.92 -8.31
N THR A 303 -12.46 -12.95 -8.40
CA THR A 303 -11.71 -12.54 -9.59
C THR A 303 -10.96 -13.74 -10.14
N VAL A 304 -11.25 -14.10 -11.38
CA VAL A 304 -10.48 -15.07 -12.16
C VAL A 304 -9.64 -14.33 -13.19
N GLU A 305 -8.36 -14.64 -13.24
CA GLU A 305 -7.40 -14.04 -14.17
C GLU A 305 -6.72 -15.14 -14.96
N PHE A 306 -6.40 -14.85 -16.23
CA PHE A 306 -5.51 -15.64 -17.08
C PHE A 306 -5.89 -17.12 -17.26
N PRO A 307 -7.10 -17.45 -17.74
CA PRO A 307 -7.37 -18.83 -18.15
C PRO A 307 -6.40 -19.23 -19.26
N THR A 308 -5.72 -20.36 -19.07
CA THR A 308 -4.68 -20.84 -19.99
C THR A 308 -4.79 -22.36 -20.13
N ALA A 309 -4.74 -22.89 -21.35
CA ALA A 309 -4.85 -24.33 -21.60
C ALA A 309 -3.66 -25.10 -21.01
N VAL A 310 -3.93 -26.27 -20.46
CA VAL A 310 -2.98 -27.32 -20.13
C VAL A 310 -3.10 -28.46 -21.14
N ASP A 311 -4.35 -28.86 -21.44
CA ASP A 311 -4.74 -29.83 -22.45
C ASP A 311 -6.11 -29.45 -23.04
N ASP A 312 -6.70 -30.25 -23.93
CA ASP A 312 -7.97 -29.93 -24.60
C ASP A 312 -9.20 -29.87 -23.68
N SER A 313 -9.08 -30.25 -22.41
CA SER A 313 -10.17 -30.29 -21.44
C SER A 313 -9.86 -29.55 -20.15
N THR A 314 -8.65 -29.11 -19.98
CA THR A 314 -8.16 -28.58 -18.72
C THR A 314 -7.49 -27.21 -18.88
N ILE A 315 -7.90 -26.27 -18.06
CA ILE A 315 -7.25 -24.94 -17.95
C ILE A 315 -6.65 -24.73 -16.56
N ILE A 316 -5.62 -23.90 -16.50
CA ILE A 316 -5.16 -23.25 -15.27
C ILE A 316 -5.66 -21.82 -15.26
N ALA A 317 -5.94 -21.28 -14.07
CA ALA A 317 -6.30 -19.89 -13.87
C ALA A 317 -5.84 -19.41 -12.49
N VAL A 318 -5.78 -18.09 -12.33
CA VAL A 318 -5.50 -17.47 -11.04
C VAL A 318 -6.81 -16.98 -10.43
N VAL A 319 -7.16 -17.51 -9.27
CA VAL A 319 -8.43 -17.20 -8.59
C VAL A 319 -8.17 -16.55 -7.25
N ALA A 320 -8.87 -15.46 -6.99
CA ALA A 320 -8.92 -14.78 -5.69
C ALA A 320 -10.35 -14.43 -5.34
N ASP A 321 -10.70 -14.53 -4.06
CA ASP A 321 -11.97 -14.06 -3.53
C ASP A 321 -11.77 -13.36 -2.16
N PHE A 322 -12.85 -12.89 -1.54
CA PHE A 322 -12.74 -12.19 -0.24
C PHE A 322 -12.28 -13.11 0.89
N ASP A 323 -12.50 -14.40 0.77
CA ASP A 323 -12.26 -15.39 1.83
C ASP A 323 -10.94 -16.13 1.65
N ASN A 324 -10.44 -16.21 0.43
CA ASN A 324 -9.26 -17.00 0.08
C ASN A 324 -8.15 -16.14 -0.52
N LEU A 325 -6.92 -16.58 -0.28
CA LEU A 325 -5.75 -16.00 -0.94
C LEU A 325 -5.77 -16.30 -2.44
N LYS A 326 -5.12 -15.41 -3.21
CA LYS A 326 -4.84 -15.62 -4.63
C LYS A 326 -4.17 -16.98 -4.82
N SER A 327 -4.74 -17.79 -5.71
CA SER A 327 -4.35 -19.19 -5.91
C SER A 327 -4.29 -19.54 -7.40
N LEU A 328 -3.28 -20.28 -7.80
CA LEU A 328 -3.26 -21.00 -9.07
C LEU A 328 -4.16 -22.24 -8.92
N VAL A 329 -5.16 -22.35 -9.78
CA VAL A 329 -6.11 -23.47 -9.80
C VAL A 329 -6.10 -24.19 -11.14
N ARG A 330 -6.45 -25.45 -11.14
CA ARG A 330 -6.73 -26.27 -12.31
C ARG A 330 -8.22 -26.48 -12.42
N ILE A 331 -8.79 -26.25 -13.58
CA ILE A 331 -10.24 -26.35 -13.85
C ILE A 331 -10.42 -27.28 -15.04
N ASN A 332 -11.19 -28.36 -14.89
CA ASN A 332 -11.65 -29.17 -16.02
C ASN A 332 -12.91 -28.51 -16.59
N ILE A 333 -12.86 -28.12 -17.88
CA ILE A 333 -13.93 -27.36 -18.53
C ILE A 333 -15.19 -28.17 -18.80
N ASN A 334 -15.10 -29.51 -18.83
CA ASN A 334 -16.22 -30.39 -19.08
C ASN A 334 -16.92 -30.84 -17.78
N THR A 335 -16.13 -31.18 -16.75
CA THR A 335 -16.69 -31.68 -15.48
C THR A 335 -16.86 -30.56 -14.45
N HIS A 336 -16.36 -29.37 -14.72
CA HIS A 336 -16.33 -28.21 -13.82
C HIS A 336 -15.57 -28.45 -12.47
N LYS A 337 -14.75 -29.51 -12.44
CA LYS A 337 -13.94 -29.80 -11.25
C LYS A 337 -12.83 -28.74 -11.09
N VAL A 338 -12.76 -28.15 -9.91
CA VAL A 338 -11.76 -27.11 -9.56
C VAL A 338 -10.82 -27.68 -8.51
N GLU A 339 -9.53 -27.59 -8.75
CA GLU A 339 -8.49 -28.04 -7.85
C GLU A 339 -7.44 -26.95 -7.63
N ARG A 340 -7.18 -26.60 -6.36
CA ARG A 340 -6.15 -25.63 -6.03
C ARG A 340 -4.77 -26.29 -6.06
N LEU A 341 -3.92 -25.84 -6.98
CA LEU A 341 -2.54 -26.31 -7.07
C LEU A 341 -1.68 -25.67 -5.98
N ARG A 342 -1.80 -24.33 -5.80
CA ARG A 342 -1.00 -23.60 -4.81
C ARG A 342 -1.51 -22.18 -4.57
N TYR A 343 -1.11 -21.59 -3.45
CA TYR A 343 -1.19 -20.15 -3.25
C TYR A 343 -0.06 -19.44 -4.03
N VAL A 344 -0.39 -18.33 -4.66
CA VAL A 344 0.55 -17.50 -5.41
C VAL A 344 0.55 -16.06 -4.89
N PRO A 345 1.65 -15.32 -5.00
CA PRO A 345 1.64 -13.89 -4.75
C PRO A 345 0.96 -13.16 -5.90
N ARG A 346 1.09 -11.85 -5.96
CA ARG A 346 0.72 -11.09 -7.16
C ARG A 346 1.59 -11.55 -8.33
N LEU A 347 0.98 -12.12 -9.36
CA LEU A 347 1.67 -12.45 -10.60
C LEU A 347 1.94 -11.18 -11.39
N SER A 348 3.05 -11.18 -12.12
CA SER A 348 3.43 -10.08 -13.02
C SER A 348 3.07 -10.36 -14.48
N SER A 349 2.56 -11.56 -14.81
CA SER A 349 2.03 -11.89 -16.15
C SER A 349 1.20 -13.16 -16.12
N ARG A 350 0.56 -13.47 -17.28
CA ARG A 350 -0.21 -14.72 -17.52
C ARG A 350 0.69 -15.95 -17.28
N PRO A 351 0.23 -16.98 -16.57
CA PRO A 351 0.90 -18.28 -16.54
C PRO A 351 0.75 -18.99 -17.90
N VAL A 352 1.73 -19.80 -18.27
CA VAL A 352 1.72 -20.61 -19.50
C VAL A 352 2.05 -22.06 -19.18
N SER A 353 1.69 -23.01 -20.09
CA SER A 353 1.92 -24.44 -19.89
C SER A 353 2.34 -25.11 -21.20
N ASP A 354 3.16 -26.17 -21.09
CA ASP A 354 3.48 -27.13 -22.16
C ASP A 354 2.73 -28.48 -22.02
N GLY A 355 1.73 -28.52 -21.13
CA GLY A 355 1.01 -29.76 -20.77
C GLY A 355 1.66 -30.55 -19.63
N VAL A 356 2.94 -30.33 -19.32
CA VAL A 356 3.71 -31.00 -18.25
C VAL A 356 4.07 -30.03 -17.14
N ASN A 357 4.52 -28.86 -17.50
CA ASN A 357 4.94 -27.80 -16.58
C ASN A 357 4.05 -26.56 -16.75
N ILE A 358 4.03 -25.75 -15.70
CA ILE A 358 3.41 -24.43 -15.66
C ILE A 358 4.48 -23.43 -15.28
N TRP A 359 4.58 -22.33 -16.04
CA TRP A 359 5.46 -21.19 -15.73
C TRP A 359 4.63 -19.94 -15.47
N TRP A 360 5.12 -19.09 -14.55
CA TRP A 360 4.53 -17.77 -14.27
C TRP A 360 5.61 -16.81 -13.83
N SER A 361 5.35 -15.52 -13.96
CA SER A 361 6.21 -14.46 -13.43
C SER A 361 5.66 -13.95 -12.10
N GLU A 362 6.54 -13.77 -11.11
CA GLU A 362 6.17 -13.19 -9.81
C GLU A 362 7.26 -12.25 -9.30
N TYR A 363 6.84 -11.29 -8.45
CA TYR A 363 7.75 -10.35 -7.84
C TYR A 363 8.46 -10.96 -6.64
N ARG A 364 9.77 -10.75 -6.58
CA ARG A 364 10.67 -11.13 -5.48
C ARG A 364 11.24 -9.86 -4.85
N PRO A 365 10.93 -9.54 -3.58
CA PRO A 365 11.51 -8.41 -2.89
C PRO A 365 13.02 -8.59 -2.71
N SER A 366 13.74 -7.48 -2.68
CA SER A 366 15.16 -7.47 -2.32
C SER A 366 15.34 -7.87 -0.85
N LEU A 367 16.49 -8.50 -0.54
CA LEU A 367 16.83 -8.86 0.84
C LEU A 367 16.95 -7.64 1.77
N PHE A 368 17.40 -6.48 1.26
CA PHE A 368 17.77 -5.32 2.10
C PHE A 368 17.10 -4.00 1.70
N TRP A 369 16.46 -3.94 0.52
CA TRP A 369 16.00 -2.68 -0.04
C TRP A 369 14.51 -2.75 -0.36
N GLU A 370 13.75 -1.93 0.30
CA GLU A 370 12.29 -1.90 0.17
C GLU A 370 11.86 -1.38 -1.23
N GLN A 371 12.62 -0.40 -1.77
CA GLN A 371 12.42 0.15 -3.12
C GLN A 371 13.13 -0.65 -4.21
N LYS A 372 13.29 -1.96 -3.99
CA LYS A 372 13.79 -2.89 -4.99
C LYS A 372 13.08 -4.23 -4.91
N ALA A 373 12.55 -4.65 -6.04
CA ALA A 373 12.10 -6.02 -6.24
C ALA A 373 12.50 -6.45 -7.66
N THR A 374 12.44 -7.73 -7.94
CA THR A 374 12.75 -8.29 -9.25
C THR A 374 11.63 -9.22 -9.67
N SER A 375 11.12 -9.09 -10.90
CA SER A 375 10.24 -10.07 -11.48
C SER A 375 11.03 -11.26 -11.99
N VAL A 376 10.65 -12.49 -11.56
CA VAL A 376 11.33 -13.74 -11.89
C VAL A 376 10.34 -14.74 -12.44
N ILE A 377 10.80 -15.64 -13.31
CA ILE A 377 10.00 -16.75 -13.81
C ILE A 377 10.12 -17.93 -12.85
N CYS A 378 8.97 -18.42 -12.41
CA CYS A 378 8.81 -19.58 -11.57
C CYS A 378 8.13 -20.71 -12.36
N SER A 379 8.40 -21.97 -11.98
CA SER A 379 7.73 -23.11 -12.56
C SER A 379 7.37 -24.18 -11.54
N THR A 380 6.36 -24.97 -11.89
CA THR A 380 5.97 -26.21 -11.20
C THR A 380 5.36 -27.19 -12.24
N THR A 381 5.11 -28.42 -11.86
CA THR A 381 4.39 -29.33 -12.76
C THR A 381 2.88 -29.07 -12.75
N VAL A 382 2.16 -29.52 -13.78
CA VAL A 382 0.69 -29.40 -13.88
C VAL A 382 -0.07 -30.09 -12.73
N ASN A 383 0.60 -31.02 -12.05
CA ASN A 383 0.08 -31.70 -10.85
C ASN A 383 0.50 -31.03 -9.54
N GLY A 384 1.19 -29.88 -9.60
CA GLY A 384 1.74 -29.20 -8.45
C GLY A 384 3.13 -29.73 -8.09
N GLY A 385 3.64 -29.35 -6.91
CA GLY A 385 4.96 -29.76 -6.43
C GLY A 385 5.87 -28.59 -6.07
N ALA A 386 7.18 -28.83 -6.00
CA ALA A 386 8.17 -27.82 -5.66
C ALA A 386 8.25 -26.73 -6.75
N VAL A 387 8.46 -25.49 -6.30
CA VAL A 387 8.70 -24.38 -7.23
C VAL A 387 10.17 -24.30 -7.57
N LYS A 388 10.46 -24.25 -8.85
CA LYS A 388 11.77 -23.88 -9.39
C LYS A 388 11.72 -22.41 -9.83
N THR A 389 12.80 -21.68 -9.64
CA THR A 389 12.96 -20.31 -10.11
C THR A 389 14.05 -20.27 -11.15
N THR A 390 13.75 -19.71 -12.31
CA THR A 390 14.75 -19.48 -13.38
C THR A 390 15.65 -18.33 -12.93
N LYS A 391 16.96 -18.51 -13.10
CA LYS A 391 17.93 -17.43 -12.87
C LYS A 391 17.83 -16.44 -14.03
N ASN A 392 17.36 -15.23 -13.75
CA ASN A 392 17.23 -14.16 -14.72
C ASN A 392 18.17 -13.01 -14.33
N GLU A 393 18.71 -12.32 -15.32
CA GLU A 393 19.59 -11.17 -15.11
C GLU A 393 18.79 -9.89 -14.83
N GLN A 394 17.61 -9.76 -15.45
CA GLN A 394 16.74 -8.60 -15.41
C GLN A 394 15.31 -8.98 -14.95
N ASN A 395 14.45 -7.99 -14.85
CA ASN A 395 13.03 -8.22 -14.61
C ASN A 395 12.42 -9.02 -15.76
N SER A 396 11.80 -10.17 -15.47
CA SER A 396 11.27 -11.10 -16.45
C SER A 396 9.77 -11.20 -16.38
N PHE A 397 9.12 -11.04 -17.55
CA PHE A 397 7.67 -11.00 -17.69
C PHE A 397 7.23 -11.83 -18.91
N PHE A 398 5.94 -12.11 -19.03
CA PHE A 398 5.28 -12.62 -20.23
C PHE A 398 5.97 -13.82 -20.87
N ALA A 399 6.14 -14.89 -20.10
CA ALA A 399 6.68 -16.13 -20.65
C ALA A 399 5.74 -16.74 -21.70
N THR A 400 6.31 -17.38 -22.71
CA THR A 400 5.57 -18.22 -23.68
C THR A 400 6.38 -19.48 -24.01
N VAL A 401 5.70 -20.57 -24.36
CA VAL A 401 6.34 -21.82 -24.75
C VAL A 401 6.51 -21.82 -26.28
N THR A 402 7.72 -22.04 -26.75
CA THR A 402 8.07 -22.18 -28.19
C THR A 402 8.53 -23.61 -28.50
N ASP A 403 8.68 -23.93 -29.77
CA ASP A 403 9.24 -25.24 -30.21
C ASP A 403 10.63 -25.49 -29.63
N ALA A 404 11.38 -24.42 -29.35
CA ALA A 404 12.75 -24.50 -28.86
C ALA A 404 12.84 -24.44 -27.32
N GLY A 405 11.73 -24.23 -26.62
CA GLY A 405 11.65 -24.06 -25.17
C GLY A 405 11.00 -22.74 -24.74
N LEU A 406 11.27 -22.32 -23.51
CA LEU A 406 10.62 -21.13 -22.94
C LEU A 406 11.26 -19.85 -23.48
N ALA A 407 10.43 -18.90 -23.91
CA ALA A 407 10.82 -17.53 -24.21
C ALA A 407 10.10 -16.57 -23.25
N TRP A 408 10.71 -15.38 -22.97
CA TRP A 408 10.12 -14.36 -22.11
C TRP A 408 10.63 -12.96 -22.44
N ILE A 409 9.96 -11.95 -21.92
CA ILE A 409 10.37 -10.55 -22.00
C ILE A 409 11.26 -10.24 -20.81
N GLU A 410 12.41 -9.61 -21.06
CA GLU A 410 13.22 -8.97 -20.03
C GLU A 410 13.17 -7.45 -20.16
N TYR A 411 13.12 -6.79 -19.01
CA TYR A 411 13.12 -5.33 -18.85
C TYR A 411 14.26 -4.90 -17.95
N ALA A 412 15.11 -4.03 -18.47
CA ALA A 412 16.22 -3.48 -17.72
C ALA A 412 15.87 -2.12 -17.07
N PRO A 413 16.51 -1.75 -15.95
CA PRO A 413 16.21 -0.49 -15.24
C PRO A 413 16.47 0.79 -16.05
N ASP A 414 17.27 0.73 -17.12
CA ASP A 414 17.46 1.83 -18.09
C ASP A 414 16.31 1.99 -19.07
N GLY A 415 15.36 1.05 -19.06
CA GLY A 415 14.15 1.08 -19.86
C GLY A 415 14.17 0.21 -21.11
N GLU A 416 15.24 -0.52 -21.34
CA GLU A 416 15.37 -1.41 -22.51
C GLU A 416 14.60 -2.72 -22.34
N TYR A 417 13.93 -3.14 -23.40
CA TYR A 417 13.23 -4.42 -23.50
C TYR A 417 13.96 -5.37 -24.44
N SER A 418 13.93 -6.65 -24.10
CA SER A 418 14.45 -7.73 -24.94
C SER A 418 13.54 -8.95 -24.86
N ILE A 419 13.42 -9.70 -25.95
CA ILE A 419 12.89 -11.06 -25.93
C ILE A 419 14.07 -12.01 -25.70
N VAL A 420 13.97 -12.88 -24.69
CA VAL A 420 14.95 -13.91 -24.41
C VAL A 420 14.38 -15.25 -24.84
N THR A 421 15.11 -15.96 -25.69
CA THR A 421 14.82 -17.33 -26.13
C THR A 421 15.97 -18.24 -25.72
N PRO A 422 15.82 -19.57 -25.80
CA PRO A 422 16.94 -20.50 -25.54
C PRO A 422 18.16 -20.29 -26.45
N GLN A 423 17.94 -19.73 -27.64
CA GLN A 423 18.99 -19.55 -28.65
C GLN A 423 19.62 -18.14 -28.62
N GLN A 424 18.83 -17.11 -28.35
CA GLN A 424 19.30 -15.73 -28.52
C GLN A 424 18.51 -14.75 -27.67
N ARG A 425 19.10 -13.57 -27.51
CA ARG A 425 18.47 -12.37 -26.99
C ARG A 425 18.17 -11.41 -28.15
N ILE A 426 16.89 -11.01 -28.30
CA ILE A 426 16.42 -10.12 -29.36
C ILE A 426 16.14 -8.76 -28.72
N PRO A 427 16.93 -7.71 -28.97
CA PRO A 427 16.69 -6.39 -28.40
C PRO A 427 15.47 -5.73 -29.08
N LEU A 428 14.59 -5.13 -28.27
CA LEU A 428 13.44 -4.35 -28.73
C LEU A 428 13.64 -2.84 -28.53
N GLY A 429 14.70 -2.44 -27.80
CA GLY A 429 15.00 -1.05 -27.45
C GLY A 429 14.12 -0.50 -26.33
N ASP A 430 14.11 0.83 -26.21
CA ASP A 430 13.40 1.58 -25.15
C ASP A 430 12.22 2.41 -25.67
N SER A 431 11.96 2.38 -26.98
CA SER A 431 10.88 3.14 -27.63
C SER A 431 9.49 2.52 -27.45
N LEU A 432 9.43 1.24 -27.08
CA LEU A 432 8.20 0.49 -26.83
C LEU A 432 8.19 -0.07 -25.41
N SER A 433 7.06 0.05 -24.71
CA SER A 433 6.78 -0.77 -23.52
C SER A 433 6.08 -2.04 -23.96
N VAL A 434 6.54 -3.21 -23.49
CA VAL A 434 6.00 -4.52 -23.88
C VAL A 434 5.01 -5.03 -22.84
N HIS A 435 3.82 -5.49 -23.26
CA HIS A 435 2.69 -5.87 -22.41
C HIS A 435 2.12 -7.26 -22.65
N GLY A 436 2.78 -8.08 -23.44
CA GLY A 436 2.38 -9.46 -23.74
C GLY A 436 3.34 -10.13 -24.72
N LEU A 437 3.43 -11.45 -24.67
CA LEU A 437 4.21 -12.28 -25.58
C LEU A 437 3.46 -13.57 -25.87
N ALA A 438 3.39 -13.99 -27.13
CA ALA A 438 2.80 -15.24 -27.58
C ALA A 438 3.61 -15.85 -28.71
N TRP A 439 3.65 -17.18 -28.77
CA TRP A 439 4.25 -17.95 -29.84
C TRP A 439 3.17 -18.57 -30.70
N ASP A 440 3.26 -18.45 -32.00
CA ASP A 440 2.38 -19.16 -32.94
C ASP A 440 3.17 -20.27 -33.66
N ASN A 441 2.68 -21.51 -33.51
CA ASN A 441 3.30 -22.69 -34.03
C ASN A 441 3.19 -22.81 -35.59
N HIS A 442 2.17 -22.18 -36.19
CA HIS A 442 1.96 -22.22 -37.63
C HIS A 442 2.91 -21.28 -38.39
N THR A 443 3.01 -20.04 -37.96
CA THR A 443 3.91 -19.02 -38.56
C THR A 443 5.34 -19.14 -38.03
N ARG A 444 5.56 -19.81 -36.91
CA ARG A 444 6.84 -19.92 -36.19
C ARG A 444 7.44 -18.56 -35.89
N LYS A 445 6.59 -17.60 -35.47
CA LYS A 445 6.97 -16.26 -35.06
C LYS A 445 6.54 -15.98 -33.63
N LEU A 446 7.27 -15.08 -32.94
CA LEU A 446 6.89 -14.49 -31.67
C LEU A 446 6.07 -13.22 -31.95
N TYR A 447 4.95 -13.10 -31.27
CA TYR A 447 4.06 -11.93 -31.33
C TYR A 447 4.06 -11.22 -29.98
N TYR A 448 4.11 -9.88 -29.95
CA TYR A 448 4.08 -9.12 -28.71
C TYR A 448 3.25 -7.84 -28.82
N ILE A 449 2.67 -7.42 -27.70
CA ILE A 449 1.99 -6.14 -27.57
C ILE A 449 3.02 -5.08 -27.25
N GLY A 450 3.10 -4.02 -28.05
CA GLY A 450 3.98 -2.88 -27.88
C GLY A 450 3.19 -1.58 -27.70
N LEU A 451 3.51 -0.82 -26.67
CA LEU A 451 2.96 0.50 -26.41
C LEU A 451 4.01 1.57 -26.69
N SER A 452 3.68 2.51 -27.57
CA SER A 452 4.48 3.68 -27.92
C SER A 452 3.75 4.98 -27.61
N ASP A 453 4.35 6.11 -27.93
CA ASP A 453 3.68 7.42 -27.87
C ASP A 453 2.49 7.56 -28.86
N CYS A 454 2.45 6.71 -29.90
CA CYS A 454 1.36 6.67 -30.88
C CYS A 454 0.24 5.69 -30.47
N GLY A 455 0.31 5.09 -29.28
CA GLY A 455 -0.65 4.11 -28.80
C GLY A 455 -0.10 2.69 -28.78
N ILE A 456 -0.99 1.72 -28.69
CA ILE A 456 -0.71 0.29 -28.50
C ILE A 456 -1.01 -0.50 -29.77
N GLY A 457 -0.12 -1.43 -30.16
CA GLY A 457 -0.23 -2.28 -31.34
C GLY A 457 0.31 -3.68 -31.11
N ILE A 458 0.23 -4.54 -32.12
CA ILE A 458 0.80 -5.90 -32.10
C ILE A 458 1.93 -5.96 -33.13
N PHE A 459 3.05 -6.50 -32.70
CA PHE A 459 4.26 -6.68 -33.50
C PHE A 459 4.66 -8.16 -33.53
N SER A 460 5.42 -8.56 -34.53
CA SER A 460 5.99 -9.91 -34.63
C SER A 460 7.49 -9.87 -34.90
N THR A 461 8.17 -10.96 -34.56
CA THR A 461 9.55 -11.22 -34.92
C THR A 461 9.84 -12.69 -35.10
N ASP A 462 10.69 -13.00 -36.09
CA ASP A 462 11.30 -14.32 -36.28
C ASP A 462 12.70 -14.43 -35.63
N GLY A 463 13.11 -13.36 -34.92
CA GLY A 463 14.43 -13.24 -34.32
C GLY A 463 15.42 -12.42 -35.14
N THR A 464 15.09 -12.03 -36.36
CA THR A 464 15.93 -11.22 -37.25
C THR A 464 15.29 -9.88 -37.63
N GLN A 465 13.99 -9.88 -37.85
CA GLN A 465 13.22 -8.69 -38.24
C GLN A 465 12.02 -8.49 -37.34
N ILE A 466 11.61 -7.24 -37.19
CA ILE A 466 10.39 -6.84 -36.47
C ILE A 466 9.40 -6.29 -37.49
N GLU A 467 8.19 -6.87 -37.48
CA GLU A 467 7.09 -6.48 -38.39
C GLU A 467 5.91 -5.96 -37.56
N THR A 468 5.21 -4.97 -38.09
CA THR A 468 3.95 -4.47 -37.48
C THR A 468 2.79 -5.31 -38.00
N VAL A 469 2.12 -6.01 -37.10
CA VAL A 469 0.94 -6.86 -37.40
C VAL A 469 -0.36 -6.07 -37.26
N LEU A 470 -0.47 -5.30 -36.19
CA LEU A 470 -1.59 -4.39 -35.94
C LEU A 470 -1.04 -3.01 -35.59
N GLN A 471 -1.41 -2.01 -36.39
CA GLN A 471 -0.92 -0.64 -36.22
C GLN A 471 -1.28 -0.06 -34.84
N PRO A 472 -0.37 0.68 -34.21
CA PRO A 472 -0.65 1.32 -32.94
C PRO A 472 -1.87 2.25 -33.00
N SER A 473 -2.70 2.17 -31.98
CA SER A 473 -3.88 3.02 -31.81
C SER A 473 -4.13 3.31 -30.33
N PHE A 474 -5.03 4.23 -29.99
CA PHE A 474 -5.42 4.49 -28.60
C PHE A 474 -6.56 3.57 -28.12
N VAL A 475 -6.81 2.45 -28.78
CA VAL A 475 -7.70 1.38 -28.33
C VAL A 475 -6.87 0.36 -27.55
N THR A 476 -7.21 0.12 -26.29
CA THR A 476 -6.45 -0.82 -25.46
C THR A 476 -6.54 -2.25 -26.01
N ILE A 477 -5.38 -2.91 -26.08
CA ILE A 477 -5.20 -4.32 -26.41
C ILE A 477 -4.44 -4.96 -25.26
N ASP A 478 -4.90 -6.14 -24.77
CA ASP A 478 -4.29 -6.86 -23.67
C ASP A 478 -4.46 -8.39 -23.83
N ASP A 479 -3.85 -9.16 -22.94
CA ASP A 479 -4.07 -10.62 -22.82
C ASP A 479 -3.79 -11.44 -24.10
N LEU A 480 -2.68 -11.15 -24.80
CA LEU A 480 -2.32 -11.83 -26.05
C LEU A 480 -2.06 -13.34 -25.87
N SER A 481 -2.61 -14.13 -26.76
CA SER A 481 -2.30 -15.55 -26.99
C SER A 481 -2.34 -15.87 -28.48
N ALA A 482 -1.76 -17.00 -28.92
CA ALA A 482 -1.69 -17.41 -30.33
C ALA A 482 -1.85 -18.92 -30.46
N LYS A 483 -2.49 -19.38 -31.54
CA LYS A 483 -2.58 -20.77 -31.92
C LYS A 483 -2.96 -20.90 -33.41
N ASP A 484 -2.26 -21.73 -34.16
CA ASP A 484 -2.59 -22.17 -35.52
C ASP A 484 -2.85 -21.00 -36.50
N GLY A 485 -2.02 -19.95 -36.45
CA GLY A 485 -2.15 -18.80 -37.36
C GLY A 485 -3.22 -17.79 -36.93
N VAL A 486 -3.71 -17.87 -35.71
CA VAL A 486 -4.69 -16.92 -35.16
C VAL A 486 -4.17 -16.32 -33.85
N LEU A 487 -4.22 -14.97 -33.75
CA LEU A 487 -3.96 -14.25 -32.51
C LEU A 487 -5.27 -14.03 -31.76
N TYR A 488 -5.26 -14.20 -30.46
CA TYR A 488 -6.39 -13.95 -29.55
C TYR A 488 -5.98 -12.89 -28.55
N PHE A 489 -6.84 -11.91 -28.30
CA PHE A 489 -6.55 -10.80 -27.36
C PHE A 489 -7.82 -10.14 -26.83
N THR A 490 -7.69 -9.40 -25.77
CA THR A 490 -8.74 -8.51 -25.27
C THR A 490 -8.65 -7.15 -25.95
N SER A 491 -9.80 -6.56 -26.33
CA SER A 491 -9.83 -5.19 -26.88
C SER A 491 -10.98 -4.39 -26.33
N THR A 492 -10.76 -3.08 -26.21
CA THR A 492 -11.78 -2.10 -25.74
C THR A 492 -12.53 -1.40 -26.89
N ILE A 493 -12.39 -1.87 -28.12
CA ILE A 493 -12.92 -1.17 -29.32
C ILE A 493 -14.44 -1.01 -29.31
N SER A 494 -15.17 -1.90 -28.66
CA SER A 494 -16.63 -1.82 -28.53
C SER A 494 -17.13 -0.94 -27.38
N GLY A 495 -16.21 -0.44 -26.53
CA GLY A 495 -16.51 0.31 -25.32
C GLY A 495 -16.65 -0.55 -24.05
N ILE A 496 -16.46 -1.86 -24.19
CA ILE A 496 -16.27 -2.82 -23.10
C ILE A 496 -15.07 -3.70 -23.42
N ASP A 497 -14.52 -4.38 -22.40
CA ASP A 497 -13.48 -5.40 -22.63
C ASP A 497 -14.11 -6.59 -23.35
N GLU A 498 -13.72 -6.84 -24.59
CA GLU A 498 -14.22 -8.00 -25.34
C GLU A 498 -13.08 -8.85 -25.89
N ALA A 499 -13.34 -10.16 -25.99
CA ALA A 499 -12.44 -11.11 -26.61
C ALA A 499 -12.50 -10.99 -28.14
N HIS A 500 -11.34 -10.85 -28.76
CA HIS A 500 -11.15 -10.74 -30.20
C HIS A 500 -10.15 -11.75 -30.71
N CYS A 501 -10.21 -12.07 -32.02
CA CYS A 501 -9.19 -12.80 -32.73
C CYS A 501 -8.78 -12.08 -34.02
N LEU A 502 -7.54 -12.30 -34.47
CA LEU A 502 -6.95 -11.81 -35.72
C LEU A 502 -6.38 -13.01 -36.46
N ARG A 503 -6.94 -13.35 -37.64
CA ARG A 503 -6.42 -14.39 -38.54
C ARG A 503 -5.24 -13.81 -39.32
N LEU A 504 -4.07 -14.45 -39.19
CA LEU A 504 -2.83 -13.93 -39.77
C LEU A 504 -2.76 -14.10 -41.29
N SER A 505 -3.47 -15.05 -41.86
CA SER A 505 -3.45 -15.33 -43.30
C SER A 505 -4.08 -14.23 -44.17
N ASP A 506 -5.12 -13.57 -43.70
CA ASP A 506 -5.88 -12.57 -44.42
C ASP A 506 -6.11 -11.25 -43.66
N GLY A 507 -5.61 -11.17 -42.44
CA GLY A 507 -5.75 -9.99 -41.57
C GLY A 507 -7.16 -9.72 -41.06
N VAL A 508 -8.07 -10.70 -41.17
CA VAL A 508 -9.48 -10.57 -40.74
C VAL A 508 -9.53 -10.59 -39.21
N GLN A 509 -10.09 -9.53 -38.65
CA GLN A 509 -10.32 -9.41 -37.23
C GLN A 509 -11.78 -9.65 -36.91
N SER A 510 -12.04 -10.51 -35.91
CA SER A 510 -13.37 -10.89 -35.51
C SER A 510 -13.55 -10.79 -34.01
N ARG A 511 -14.79 -10.54 -33.58
CA ARG A 511 -15.16 -10.59 -32.16
C ARG A 511 -15.54 -12.00 -31.80
N ILE A 512 -14.92 -12.55 -30.72
CA ILE A 512 -15.14 -13.93 -30.28
C ILE A 512 -16.45 -14.07 -29.50
N SER A 513 -16.72 -13.14 -28.60
CA SER A 513 -17.87 -13.23 -27.69
C SER A 513 -18.65 -11.94 -27.65
N THR A 514 -19.94 -12.03 -27.35
CA THR A 514 -20.76 -10.90 -26.91
C THR A 514 -20.99 -11.03 -25.42
N SER A 515 -20.85 -9.92 -24.68
CA SER A 515 -21.06 -9.88 -23.24
C SER A 515 -21.64 -8.55 -22.81
N ARG A 516 -22.58 -8.57 -21.89
CA ARG A 516 -23.18 -7.34 -21.33
C ARG A 516 -22.17 -6.52 -20.55
N TYR A 517 -21.24 -7.18 -19.83
CA TYR A 517 -20.29 -6.53 -18.95
C TYR A 517 -18.83 -6.74 -19.35
N GLY A 518 -18.59 -7.47 -20.44
CA GLY A 518 -17.26 -7.72 -20.94
C GLY A 518 -16.74 -9.13 -20.70
N SER A 519 -15.91 -9.61 -21.63
CA SER A 519 -15.18 -10.88 -21.59
C SER A 519 -13.74 -10.62 -22.00
N ARG A 520 -12.78 -11.18 -21.27
CA ARG A 520 -11.35 -10.91 -21.48
C ARG A 520 -10.50 -12.16 -21.37
N ALA A 521 -9.22 -12.00 -21.71
CA ALA A 521 -8.18 -13.01 -21.63
C ALA A 521 -8.50 -14.30 -22.43
N PRO A 522 -8.88 -14.21 -23.73
CA PRO A 522 -9.18 -15.37 -24.52
C PRO A 522 -7.96 -16.29 -24.67
N TYR A 523 -8.19 -17.61 -24.60
CA TYR A 523 -7.19 -18.64 -24.80
C TYR A 523 -7.78 -19.87 -25.46
N PRO A 524 -7.24 -20.39 -26.58
CA PRO A 524 -7.77 -21.56 -27.27
C PRO A 524 -7.52 -22.87 -26.50
N VAL A 525 -8.54 -23.70 -26.34
CA VAL A 525 -8.57 -24.97 -25.59
C VAL A 525 -9.34 -26.02 -26.40
N GLY A 526 -8.62 -26.93 -27.07
CA GLY A 526 -9.26 -27.86 -27.99
C GLY A 526 -10.00 -27.13 -29.11
N ASP A 527 -11.31 -27.41 -29.26
CA ASP A 527 -12.26 -26.75 -30.16
C ASP A 527 -13.05 -25.60 -29.54
N LYS A 528 -12.60 -25.12 -28.36
CA LYS A 528 -13.24 -24.07 -27.60
C LYS A 528 -12.26 -22.96 -27.30
N ILE A 529 -12.80 -21.82 -26.87
CA ILE A 529 -12.02 -20.68 -26.34
C ILE A 529 -12.43 -20.47 -24.90
N ALA A 530 -11.46 -20.58 -23.99
CA ALA A 530 -11.61 -20.21 -22.61
C ALA A 530 -11.38 -18.70 -22.45
N MET A 531 -12.13 -18.05 -21.57
CA MET A 531 -12.02 -16.63 -21.26
C MET A 531 -12.54 -16.35 -19.85
N THR A 532 -12.44 -15.12 -19.40
CA THR A 532 -13.14 -14.68 -18.19
C THR A 532 -14.23 -13.69 -18.57
N THR A 533 -15.44 -13.92 -18.05
CA THR A 533 -16.61 -13.06 -18.29
C THR A 533 -17.05 -12.41 -16.98
N TYR A 534 -17.32 -11.10 -17.01
CA TYR A 534 -17.76 -10.38 -15.82
C TYR A 534 -19.22 -10.69 -15.49
N THR A 535 -19.46 -11.03 -14.22
CA THR A 535 -20.77 -11.42 -13.68
C THR A 535 -21.08 -10.69 -12.38
N GLN A 536 -22.23 -10.95 -11.78
CA GLN A 536 -22.56 -10.43 -10.44
C GLN A 536 -21.57 -10.84 -9.33
N LYS A 537 -20.90 -11.99 -9.51
CA LYS A 537 -19.88 -12.50 -8.59
C LYS A 537 -18.45 -12.05 -8.96
N GLY A 538 -18.31 -11.18 -9.96
CA GLY A 538 -17.02 -10.73 -10.49
C GLY A 538 -16.62 -11.48 -11.77
N TYR A 539 -15.33 -11.52 -12.09
CA TYR A 539 -14.84 -12.26 -13.26
C TYR A 539 -14.87 -13.76 -13.02
N MET A 540 -15.65 -14.47 -13.82
CA MET A 540 -15.80 -15.93 -13.76
C MET A 540 -15.22 -16.57 -15.01
N PRO A 541 -14.68 -17.81 -14.93
CA PRO A 541 -14.21 -18.51 -16.12
C PRO A 541 -15.41 -18.87 -17.00
N ALA A 542 -15.22 -18.74 -18.30
CA ALA A 542 -16.24 -19.04 -19.32
C ALA A 542 -15.61 -19.72 -20.51
N ILE A 543 -16.43 -20.45 -21.26
CA ILE A 543 -16.06 -21.12 -22.50
C ILE A 543 -17.03 -20.75 -23.62
N GLN A 544 -16.52 -20.73 -24.85
CA GLN A 544 -17.29 -20.57 -26.07
C GLN A 544 -16.75 -21.52 -27.15
N ALA A 545 -17.64 -22.12 -27.93
CA ALA A 545 -17.25 -22.95 -29.07
C ALA A 545 -16.62 -22.04 -30.15
N ASP A 546 -15.50 -22.48 -30.73
CA ASP A 546 -14.80 -21.79 -31.80
C ASP A 546 -15.68 -21.58 -33.05
N SER A 547 -16.55 -22.57 -33.37
CA SER A 547 -17.52 -22.50 -34.47
C SER A 547 -18.57 -21.38 -34.36
N LEU A 548 -18.68 -20.71 -33.19
CA LEU A 548 -19.63 -19.62 -32.98
C LEU A 548 -19.00 -18.22 -33.16
N ILE A 549 -17.74 -18.14 -33.63
CA ILE A 549 -17.10 -16.86 -33.91
C ILE A 549 -17.78 -16.21 -35.11
N ALA A 550 -18.48 -15.12 -34.88
CA ALA A 550 -19.11 -14.36 -35.97
C ALA A 550 -18.02 -13.72 -36.84
N GLU A 551 -18.10 -13.94 -38.15
CA GLU A 551 -17.28 -13.25 -39.15
C GLU A 551 -17.70 -11.77 -39.24
N SER A 552 -17.45 -10.99 -38.23
CA SER A 552 -17.71 -9.57 -38.24
C SER A 552 -16.37 -8.81 -38.34
N ARG A 553 -16.11 -8.22 -39.49
CA ARG A 553 -15.00 -7.31 -39.67
C ARG A 553 -15.15 -6.17 -38.69
N VAL A 554 -14.16 -5.98 -37.82
CA VAL A 554 -14.11 -4.90 -36.85
C VAL A 554 -13.22 -3.77 -37.41
N GLU A 555 -13.80 -2.59 -37.63
CA GLU A 555 -13.02 -1.41 -37.98
C GLU A 555 -12.41 -0.81 -36.69
N TRP A 556 -11.10 -0.65 -36.68
CA TRP A 556 -10.38 0.03 -35.60
C TRP A 556 -10.66 1.53 -35.67
N ARG A 557 -11.65 1.96 -34.90
CA ARG A 557 -11.94 3.38 -34.67
C ARG A 557 -11.82 3.70 -33.20
N LEU A 558 -11.28 4.88 -32.91
CA LEU A 558 -11.40 5.44 -31.55
C LEU A 558 -12.88 5.51 -31.19
N LEU A 559 -13.23 4.97 -30.03
CA LEU A 559 -14.58 5.08 -29.52
C LEU A 559 -14.92 6.56 -29.32
N PRO A 560 -16.09 7.02 -29.75
CA PRO A 560 -16.58 8.32 -29.32
C PRO A 560 -16.57 8.37 -27.79
N GLU A 561 -15.97 9.41 -27.23
CA GLU A 561 -15.81 9.63 -25.77
C GLU A 561 -17.12 9.46 -24.97
N ASN A 562 -18.26 9.70 -25.61
CA ASN A 562 -19.59 9.66 -25.02
C ASN A 562 -20.19 8.24 -24.87
N LYS A 563 -19.53 7.18 -25.34
CA LYS A 563 -20.08 5.81 -25.19
C LYS A 563 -19.82 5.18 -23.83
N VAL A 564 -18.75 5.55 -23.15
CA VAL A 564 -18.34 4.98 -21.85
C VAL A 564 -18.84 5.84 -20.69
N ASN A 565 -18.79 7.16 -20.83
CA ASN A 565 -19.25 8.10 -19.78
C ASN A 565 -20.10 9.22 -20.39
N PRO A 566 -21.38 9.34 -20.05
CA PRO A 566 -22.32 10.25 -20.72
C PRO A 566 -22.08 11.74 -20.43
N GLN A 567 -21.49 12.04 -19.29
CA GLN A 567 -21.43 13.41 -18.78
C GLN A 567 -19.99 13.87 -18.54
N ARG A 568 -19.12 13.57 -19.50
CA ARG A 568 -17.72 13.98 -19.38
C ARG A 568 -17.63 15.51 -19.50
N VAL A 569 -17.27 16.17 -18.39
CA VAL A 569 -16.90 17.58 -18.42
C VAL A 569 -15.65 17.75 -19.31
N LYS A 570 -15.65 18.77 -20.12
CA LYS A 570 -14.44 19.13 -20.89
C LYS A 570 -13.61 20.11 -20.07
N LEU A 571 -12.46 19.64 -19.59
CA LEU A 571 -11.50 20.46 -18.86
C LEU A 571 -10.47 21.04 -19.84
N ASP A 572 -9.98 22.24 -19.55
CA ASP A 572 -8.90 22.87 -20.34
C ASP A 572 -7.54 22.35 -19.85
N ILE A 573 -7.31 21.04 -20.02
CA ILE A 573 -6.05 20.36 -19.71
C ILE A 573 -5.39 19.96 -21.03
N ILE A 574 -4.09 20.21 -21.14
CA ILE A 574 -3.31 19.83 -22.33
C ILE A 574 -3.32 18.30 -22.50
N ASN A 575 -3.59 17.84 -23.71
CA ASN A 575 -3.47 16.43 -24.05
C ASN A 575 -1.99 16.07 -24.32
N LEU A 576 -1.40 15.26 -23.44
CA LEU A 576 0.01 14.83 -23.53
C LEU A 576 0.30 13.93 -24.74
N ASP A 577 -0.71 13.27 -25.32
CA ASP A 577 -0.54 12.43 -26.51
C ASP A 577 -0.33 13.28 -27.78
N THR A 578 -0.66 14.57 -27.73
CA THR A 578 -0.41 15.52 -28.85
C THR A 578 0.98 16.16 -28.76
N LEU A 579 1.72 15.93 -27.65
CA LEU A 579 3.06 16.49 -27.48
C LEU A 579 4.06 15.73 -28.35
N LYS A 580 4.75 16.45 -29.19
CA LYS A 580 5.97 15.96 -29.83
C LYS A 580 7.13 16.18 -28.88
N VAL A 581 7.53 15.12 -28.17
CA VAL A 581 8.67 15.17 -27.28
C VAL A 581 9.93 14.94 -28.09
N ASP A 582 10.76 16.00 -28.24
CA ASP A 582 12.05 15.88 -28.86
C ASP A 582 13.07 15.33 -27.88
N SER A 583 13.48 14.07 -28.09
CA SER A 583 14.49 13.40 -27.28
C SER A 583 15.84 14.11 -27.28
N GLN A 584 16.18 14.82 -28.36
CA GLN A 584 17.43 15.59 -28.43
C GLN A 584 17.37 16.88 -27.63
N THR A 585 16.22 17.55 -27.57
CA THR A 585 16.03 18.74 -26.72
C THR A 585 15.97 18.33 -25.26
N ALA A 586 15.42 17.15 -24.96
CA ALA A 586 15.39 16.58 -23.58
C ALA A 586 16.81 16.31 -23.03
N SER A 587 17.75 15.88 -23.87
CA SER A 587 19.15 15.62 -23.50
C SER A 587 19.99 16.88 -23.27
N ARG A 588 19.56 18.04 -23.72
CA ARG A 588 20.28 19.34 -23.57
C ARG A 588 20.03 20.03 -22.25
N THR A 589 19.12 19.55 -21.40
CA THR A 589 18.90 20.12 -20.07
C THR A 589 20.04 19.73 -19.14
N GLU A 590 20.70 20.70 -18.50
CA GLU A 590 21.87 20.47 -17.63
C GLU A 590 21.51 19.61 -16.42
N SER A 591 21.70 18.32 -16.53
CA SER A 591 21.61 17.37 -15.42
C SER A 591 22.86 17.48 -14.55
N LYS A 592 22.67 17.56 -13.23
CA LYS A 592 23.77 17.70 -12.24
C LYS A 592 23.74 16.52 -11.25
N ARG A 593 24.93 16.19 -10.70
CA ARG A 593 25.04 15.17 -9.65
C ARG A 593 24.29 15.63 -8.40
N TYR A 594 23.32 14.83 -7.92
CA TYR A 594 22.68 15.03 -6.63
C TYR A 594 23.60 14.50 -5.51
N ARG A 595 23.97 15.38 -4.58
CA ARG A 595 24.89 15.05 -3.47
C ARG A 595 24.08 14.73 -2.22
N LYS A 596 23.88 13.45 -1.89
CA LYS A 596 23.12 12.98 -0.73
C LYS A 596 23.55 13.66 0.58
N PHE A 597 24.83 13.67 0.90
CA PHE A 597 25.34 14.24 2.16
C PHE A 597 25.09 15.75 2.32
N LYS A 598 25.02 16.52 1.23
CA LYS A 598 24.64 17.94 1.29
C LYS A 598 23.15 18.16 1.53
N ASN A 599 22.32 17.14 1.33
CA ASN A 599 20.85 17.20 1.44
C ASN A 599 20.32 16.24 2.51
N LEU A 600 21.15 15.87 3.52
CA LEU A 600 20.72 14.99 4.61
C LEU A 600 19.64 15.63 5.47
N PHE A 601 19.81 16.88 5.81
CA PHE A 601 18.87 17.62 6.65
C PHE A 601 17.99 18.51 5.78
N ASN A 602 16.69 18.38 5.96
CA ASN A 602 15.66 19.17 5.30
C ASN A 602 14.54 19.42 6.32
N ILE A 603 14.66 20.49 7.09
CA ILE A 603 13.67 20.89 8.09
C ILE A 603 12.42 21.29 7.33
N HIS A 604 11.33 20.57 7.54
CA HIS A 604 10.07 20.78 6.84
C HIS A 604 8.92 21.17 7.78
N SER A 605 9.03 20.83 9.05
CA SER A 605 8.01 21.11 10.04
C SER A 605 8.61 21.44 11.39
N TRP A 606 7.85 22.15 12.22
CA TRP A 606 8.23 22.51 13.57
C TRP A 606 6.99 22.63 14.45
N ALA A 607 7.17 22.69 15.77
CA ALA A 607 6.08 22.95 16.70
C ALA A 607 6.57 23.79 17.88
N PRO A 608 5.73 24.70 18.45
CA PRO A 608 6.08 25.52 19.61
C PRO A 608 5.88 24.75 20.94
N ILE A 609 6.11 23.45 20.93
CA ILE A 609 6.07 22.54 22.08
C ILE A 609 7.23 21.54 22.01
N ASN A 610 7.68 21.06 23.15
CA ASN A 610 8.61 19.94 23.24
C ASN A 610 7.80 18.63 23.21
N TYR A 611 8.11 17.73 22.28
CA TYR A 611 7.54 16.37 22.19
C TYR A 611 8.45 15.47 21.36
N ASP A 612 8.21 14.14 21.40
CA ASP A 612 8.89 13.16 20.56
C ASP A 612 8.00 12.83 19.34
N PRO A 613 8.31 13.34 18.13
CA PRO A 613 7.46 13.12 16.94
C PRO A 613 7.44 11.68 16.45
N ILE A 614 8.37 10.84 16.87
CA ILE A 614 8.43 9.41 16.51
C ILE A 614 7.53 8.58 17.44
N ARG A 615 7.30 9.04 18.67
CA ARG A 615 6.58 8.31 19.72
C ARG A 615 5.32 9.01 20.21
N VAL A 616 4.75 9.92 19.42
CA VAL A 616 3.56 10.70 19.83
C VAL A 616 2.40 9.85 20.34
N GLY A 617 2.17 8.67 19.75
CA GLY A 617 1.09 7.77 20.18
C GLY A 617 1.37 7.02 21.50
N GLU A 618 2.60 7.09 22.02
CA GLU A 618 3.05 6.45 23.26
C GLU A 618 3.28 7.46 24.39
N GLU A 619 3.24 8.77 24.10
CA GLU A 619 3.46 9.84 25.08
C GLU A 619 2.19 10.13 25.89
N GLU A 620 2.36 10.33 27.20
CA GLU A 620 1.30 10.83 28.06
C GLU A 620 1.17 12.36 27.93
N VAL A 621 0.05 12.93 28.38
CA VAL A 621 -0.20 14.39 28.31
C VAL A 621 0.91 15.18 29.04
N ASP A 622 1.48 14.60 30.08
CA ASP A 622 2.58 15.21 30.85
C ASP A 622 3.93 15.24 30.12
N ASP A 623 4.05 14.57 28.99
CA ASP A 623 5.24 14.58 28.13
C ASP A 623 5.30 15.78 27.19
N PHE A 624 4.22 16.56 27.09
CA PHE A 624 4.14 17.77 26.29
C PHE A 624 4.38 19.01 27.17
N TYR A 625 5.39 19.82 26.88
CA TYR A 625 5.69 21.03 27.61
C TYR A 625 6.22 22.14 26.72
N SER A 626 6.32 23.37 27.29
CA SER A 626 6.76 24.56 26.56
C SER A 626 8.13 24.36 25.93
N GLY A 627 8.27 24.70 24.65
CA GLY A 627 9.53 24.49 23.95
C GLY A 627 9.39 24.59 22.43
N VAL A 628 10.33 23.99 21.73
CA VAL A 628 10.35 23.93 20.25
C VAL A 628 10.77 22.53 19.81
N THR A 629 10.06 22.00 18.84
CA THR A 629 10.46 20.76 18.13
C THR A 629 10.64 21.08 16.66
N LEU A 630 11.76 20.64 16.08
CA LEU A 630 12.09 20.73 14.65
C LEU A 630 12.11 19.32 14.06
N VAL A 631 11.48 19.14 12.90
CA VAL A 631 11.36 17.85 12.23
C VAL A 631 12.03 17.94 10.86
N SER A 632 12.90 16.98 10.56
CA SER A 632 13.72 16.95 9.36
C SER A 632 13.65 15.57 8.69
N GLN A 633 13.45 15.55 7.38
CA GLN A 633 13.55 14.34 6.56
C GLN A 633 14.18 14.70 5.22
N SER A 634 15.24 13.98 4.83
CA SER A 634 15.85 14.12 3.49
C SER A 634 14.85 13.77 2.40
N LEU A 635 15.02 14.33 1.19
CA LEU A 635 14.11 14.06 0.07
C LEU A 635 14.13 12.60 -0.38
N LEU A 636 15.26 11.89 -0.20
CA LEU A 636 15.38 10.45 -0.49
C LEU A 636 14.97 9.57 0.70
N SER A 637 14.50 10.16 1.79
CA SER A 637 14.14 9.46 3.04
C SER A 637 15.28 8.64 3.66
N ASP A 638 16.54 8.88 3.25
CA ASP A 638 17.70 8.18 3.76
C ASP A 638 18.22 8.75 5.09
N CYS A 639 17.72 9.92 5.52
CA CYS A 639 17.95 10.49 6.83
C CYS A 639 16.68 11.13 7.38
N ILE A 640 16.24 10.67 8.53
CA ILE A 640 15.04 11.14 9.24
C ILE A 640 15.47 11.54 10.65
N GLY A 641 14.91 12.63 11.17
CA GLY A 641 15.23 12.99 12.53
C GLY A 641 14.47 14.20 13.06
N TYR A 642 14.63 14.43 14.34
CA TYR A 642 14.07 15.59 15.01
C TYR A 642 15.04 16.13 16.08
N PHE A 643 14.85 17.38 16.40
CA PHE A 643 15.44 18.05 17.55
C PHE A 643 14.33 18.74 18.33
N SER A 644 14.29 18.52 19.64
CA SER A 644 13.31 19.12 20.53
C SER A 644 14.00 19.69 21.77
N TRP A 645 13.64 20.92 22.09
CA TRP A 645 14.10 21.64 23.29
C TRP A 645 12.87 22.12 24.05
N GLY A 646 12.93 22.12 25.39
CA GLY A 646 11.86 22.67 26.21
C GLY A 646 12.23 22.80 27.67
N GLN A 647 11.32 23.41 28.43
CA GLN A 647 11.44 23.62 29.85
C GLN A 647 10.18 23.18 30.60
N LYS A 648 10.38 22.50 31.74
CA LYS A 648 9.32 22.09 32.67
C LYS A 648 9.89 22.12 34.09
N ASN A 649 9.23 22.82 35.03
CA ASN A 649 9.63 22.89 36.46
C ASN A 649 11.10 23.24 36.66
N ASP A 650 11.57 24.33 36.04
CA ASP A 650 12.95 24.84 36.07
C ASP A 650 14.04 23.89 35.55
N MET A 651 13.61 22.81 34.89
CA MET A 651 14.50 21.88 34.20
C MET A 651 14.45 22.06 32.69
N THR A 652 15.62 22.00 32.05
CA THR A 652 15.76 21.97 30.60
C THR A 652 15.74 20.53 30.10
N TYR A 653 14.98 20.31 29.04
CA TYR A 653 14.89 19.03 28.35
C TYR A 653 15.32 19.19 26.90
N ILE A 654 16.21 18.31 26.44
CA ILE A 654 16.59 18.19 25.03
C ILE A 654 16.36 16.75 24.62
N ARG A 655 15.68 16.58 23.50
CA ARG A 655 15.47 15.29 22.84
C ARG A 655 15.88 15.44 21.39
N SER A 656 16.65 14.52 20.88
CA SER A 656 17.02 14.47 19.46
C SER A 656 17.17 13.03 19.04
N GLN A 657 16.72 12.72 17.84
CA GLN A 657 16.98 11.46 17.20
C GLN A 657 17.30 11.68 15.73
N VAL A 658 18.27 10.95 15.22
CA VAL A 658 18.64 10.90 13.80
C VAL A 658 18.76 9.45 13.40
N ASP A 659 17.96 9.06 12.44
CA ASP A 659 17.97 7.73 11.82
C ASP A 659 18.57 7.83 10.42
N TRP A 660 19.67 7.13 10.18
CA TRP A 660 20.27 7.00 8.86
C TRP A 660 19.91 5.63 8.27
N LEU A 661 19.12 5.68 7.21
CA LEU A 661 18.49 4.52 6.58
C LEU A 661 19.12 4.16 5.22
N GLY A 662 20.05 4.98 4.73
CA GLY A 662 20.62 4.89 3.39
C GLY A 662 21.63 3.75 3.16
N ALA A 663 21.79 2.83 4.12
CA ALA A 663 22.60 1.62 4.01
C ALA A 663 21.75 0.37 4.31
N ALA A 664 22.29 -0.83 4.02
CA ALA A 664 21.64 -2.09 4.38
C ALA A 664 21.48 -2.22 5.90
N VAL A 665 22.55 -1.93 6.65
CA VAL A 665 22.47 -1.73 8.11
C VAL A 665 21.94 -0.32 8.37
N LYS A 666 20.82 -0.22 9.05
CA LYS A 666 20.21 1.06 9.44
C LYS A 666 20.80 1.48 10.79
N PHE A 667 21.03 2.78 10.97
CA PHE A 667 21.61 3.33 12.19
C PHE A 667 20.68 4.37 12.81
N SER A 668 20.65 4.43 14.13
CA SER A 668 19.91 5.44 14.89
C SER A 668 20.81 5.99 15.99
N ALA A 669 20.79 7.30 16.15
CA ALA A 669 21.43 7.98 17.28
C ALA A 669 20.37 8.82 17.99
N LYS A 670 20.16 8.56 19.28
CA LYS A 670 19.17 9.26 20.11
C LYS A 670 19.86 9.90 21.32
N VAL A 671 19.64 11.19 21.48
CA VAL A 671 20.15 11.98 22.61
C VAL A 671 18.97 12.42 23.48
N ARG A 672 19.12 12.29 24.78
CA ARG A 672 18.20 12.86 25.78
C ARG A 672 19.01 13.58 26.85
N TYR A 673 18.62 14.81 27.14
CA TYR A 673 19.13 15.61 28.24
C TYR A 673 17.97 16.08 29.11
N GLY A 674 18.16 16.10 30.42
CA GLY A 674 17.15 16.47 31.40
C GLY A 674 16.45 15.27 32.03
N GLY A 675 15.83 15.51 33.18
CA GLY A 675 15.32 14.48 34.06
C GLY A 675 14.36 13.46 33.42
N GLY A 676 14.35 12.31 34.00
CA GLY A 676 13.43 11.19 33.68
C GLY A 676 13.46 10.18 34.82
N LEU A 677 12.36 9.49 35.05
CA LEU A 677 12.26 8.42 36.04
C LEU A 677 12.32 7.08 35.31
N GLN A 678 13.32 6.24 35.64
CA GLN A 678 13.29 4.82 35.26
C GLN A 678 13.11 3.97 36.53
N PRO A 679 12.19 2.99 36.54
CA PRO A 679 12.07 2.09 37.67
C PRO A 679 13.28 1.13 37.69
N ILE A 680 14.15 1.32 38.67
CA ILE A 680 15.22 0.41 39.04
C ILE A 680 14.88 -0.13 40.42
N TYR A 681 15.01 -1.42 40.64
CA TYR A 681 14.71 -2.07 41.90
C TYR A 681 16.02 -2.34 42.62
N ALA A 682 16.13 -1.91 43.90
CA ALA A 682 17.27 -2.25 44.74
C ALA A 682 16.98 -3.51 45.55
N ASP A 683 17.98 -4.40 45.69
CA ASP A 683 17.94 -5.52 46.61
C ASP A 683 18.10 -4.96 48.04
N SER A 684 17.03 -5.00 48.82
CA SER A 684 17.08 -4.75 50.26
C SER A 684 16.80 -6.06 50.96
N LYS A 685 17.57 -6.45 51.94
CA LYS A 685 17.44 -7.71 52.68
C LYS A 685 16.07 -7.91 53.35
N GLU A 686 15.19 -6.91 53.39
CA GLU A 686 13.91 -6.97 54.07
C GLU A 686 12.67 -6.77 53.17
N SER A 687 12.78 -6.26 51.98
CA SER A 687 11.64 -6.12 51.05
C SER A 687 12.12 -5.54 49.70
N TYR A 688 11.78 -6.23 48.59
CA TYR A 688 11.91 -5.66 47.25
C TYR A 688 10.89 -4.53 47.05
N SER A 689 11.18 -3.34 47.55
CA SER A 689 10.38 -2.15 47.23
C SER A 689 10.85 -1.52 45.94
N ALA A 690 9.91 -1.08 45.09
CA ALA A 690 10.21 -0.35 43.90
C ALA A 690 10.95 0.93 44.27
N THR A 691 12.20 1.02 43.91
CA THR A 691 13.04 2.20 44.04
C THR A 691 12.95 2.97 42.74
N ARG A 692 12.60 4.26 42.81
CA ARG A 692 12.62 5.12 41.63
C ARG A 692 14.03 5.70 41.49
N ALA A 693 14.68 5.43 40.38
CA ALA A 693 15.86 6.14 40.01
C ALA A 693 15.44 7.56 39.59
N GLN A 694 15.79 8.57 40.34
CA GLN A 694 15.68 9.96 39.94
C GLN A 694 16.91 10.33 39.14
N PHE A 695 16.71 10.74 37.92
CA PHE A 695 17.78 11.33 37.11
C PHE A 695 17.96 12.78 37.51
N ASP A 696 19.20 13.19 37.80
CA ASP A 696 19.52 14.54 38.11
C ASP A 696 19.15 15.50 36.96
N LYS A 697 19.00 16.80 37.24
CA LYS A 697 18.78 17.87 36.27
C LYS A 697 19.77 17.86 35.12
N LYS A 698 20.94 17.24 35.28
CA LYS A 698 22.02 17.09 34.27
C LYS A 698 22.07 15.70 33.62
N TYR A 699 21.01 14.90 33.73
CA TYR A 699 20.97 13.60 33.08
C TYR A 699 21.21 13.73 31.58
N LEU A 700 22.17 12.98 31.04
CA LEU A 700 22.45 12.88 29.62
C LEU A 700 22.48 11.39 29.23
N SER A 701 21.74 11.01 28.21
CA SER A 701 21.74 9.68 27.62
C SER A 701 21.96 9.77 26.12
N LEU A 702 22.91 8.97 25.61
CA LEU A 702 23.14 8.75 24.19
C LEU A 702 22.87 7.27 23.89
N ASN A 703 21.85 6.99 23.08
CA ASN A 703 21.57 5.65 22.55
C ASN A 703 22.01 5.57 21.10
N LEU A 704 22.81 4.57 20.78
CA LEU A 704 23.25 4.21 19.44
C LEU A 704 22.69 2.86 19.09
N SER A 705 21.95 2.76 17.99
CA SER A 705 21.34 1.54 17.49
C SER A 705 21.82 1.21 16.10
N ALA A 706 21.99 -0.07 15.83
CA ALA A 706 22.24 -0.62 14.49
C ALA A 706 21.33 -1.83 14.28
N TYR A 707 20.60 -1.88 13.14
CA TYR A 707 19.76 -3.04 12.81
C TYR A 707 19.79 -3.35 11.32
N LEU A 708 19.58 -4.61 10.97
CA LEU A 708 19.58 -5.09 9.60
C LEU A 708 18.26 -5.80 9.29
N PRO A 709 17.29 -5.13 8.62
CA PRO A 709 16.04 -5.75 8.21
C PRO A 709 16.28 -6.63 6.97
N ILE A 710 16.27 -7.96 7.14
CA ILE A 710 16.45 -8.92 6.06
C ILE A 710 15.08 -9.43 5.64
N ASN A 711 14.70 -9.14 4.41
CA ASN A 711 13.44 -9.59 3.81
C ASN A 711 13.66 -10.93 3.08
N LEU A 712 13.17 -12.01 3.67
CA LEU A 712 13.25 -13.38 3.13
C LEU A 712 11.92 -13.83 2.49
N SER A 713 11.01 -12.91 2.25
CA SER A 713 9.66 -13.18 1.73
C SER A 713 9.72 -13.81 0.33
N ASN A 714 8.92 -14.82 0.10
CA ASN A 714 8.69 -15.42 -1.21
C ASN A 714 7.32 -16.08 -1.31
N GLY A 715 6.77 -16.13 -2.52
CA GLY A 715 5.45 -16.70 -2.77
C GLY A 715 4.38 -16.04 -1.89
N HIS A 716 3.61 -16.85 -1.17
CA HIS A 716 2.54 -16.42 -0.29
C HIS A 716 2.98 -16.23 1.18
N ARG A 717 4.29 -16.22 1.46
CA ARG A 717 4.84 -16.06 2.81
C ARG A 717 5.66 -14.80 2.95
N SER A 718 5.31 -14.01 3.97
CA SER A 718 6.06 -12.86 4.45
C SER A 718 7.03 -13.32 5.52
N ARG A 719 8.36 -13.14 5.30
CA ARG A 719 9.44 -13.59 6.17
C ARG A 719 10.43 -12.48 6.40
N PHE A 720 10.72 -12.19 7.66
CA PHE A 720 11.70 -11.17 8.05
C PHE A 720 12.61 -11.70 9.15
N LEU A 721 13.90 -11.42 9.00
CA LEU A 721 14.91 -11.63 10.02
C LEU A 721 15.57 -10.29 10.34
N THR A 722 15.56 -9.87 11.60
CA THR A 722 16.10 -8.59 12.01
C THR A 722 17.02 -8.74 13.21
N PRO A 723 18.34 -8.86 13.02
CA PRO A 723 19.31 -8.64 14.08
C PRO A 723 19.38 -7.14 14.41
N LYS A 724 19.49 -6.81 15.69
CA LYS A 724 19.61 -5.45 16.22
C LYS A 724 20.58 -5.40 17.38
N ALA A 725 21.37 -4.34 17.45
CA ALA A 725 22.22 -4.00 18.57
C ALA A 725 21.95 -2.56 19.01
N ASP A 726 21.76 -2.36 20.31
CA ASP A 726 21.59 -1.05 20.93
C ASP A 726 22.67 -0.87 21.99
N PHE A 727 23.28 0.30 22.02
CA PHE A 727 24.25 0.68 23.03
C PHE A 727 23.84 2.03 23.61
N THR A 728 23.66 2.11 24.94
CA THR A 728 23.22 3.32 25.62
C THR A 728 24.29 3.76 26.62
N LEU A 729 24.78 4.96 26.43
CA LEU A 729 25.65 5.67 27.38
C LEU A 729 24.77 6.59 28.23
N THR A 730 24.83 6.45 29.53
CA THR A 730 24.10 7.30 30.47
C THR A 730 25.07 7.78 31.52
N ASN A 731 25.12 9.11 31.73
CA ASN A 731 25.84 9.67 32.84
C ASN A 731 24.98 9.61 34.11
N ALA A 732 25.61 9.84 35.26
CA ALA A 732 25.07 9.99 36.61
C ALA A 732 23.59 9.52 36.85
N ILE A 733 23.45 8.35 37.48
CA ILE A 733 22.17 7.85 37.97
C ILE A 733 22.17 7.98 39.50
N THR A 734 21.15 8.63 40.03
CA THR A 734 20.87 8.65 41.46
C THR A 734 19.77 7.64 41.79
N VAL A 735 20.05 6.69 42.65
CA VAL A 735 19.09 5.69 43.10
C VAL A 735 18.56 6.11 44.47
N GLU A 736 17.29 6.43 44.59
CA GLU A 736 16.61 6.69 45.83
C GLU A 736 15.94 5.41 46.36
N THR A 737 16.28 5.01 47.56
CA THR A 737 15.59 3.89 48.27
C THR A 737 14.49 4.45 49.17
N ASN A 738 13.28 3.84 49.12
CA ASN A 738 12.19 4.23 50.00
C ASN A 738 12.52 3.87 51.44
N LYS A 739 12.22 4.79 52.37
CA LYS A 739 12.41 4.89 53.79
C LYS A 739 13.78 5.37 54.22
N ASP A 740 13.87 6.70 54.45
CA ASP A 740 14.84 7.44 55.27
C ASP A 740 16.34 7.27 55.00
N LYS A 741 16.75 6.57 53.98
CA LYS A 741 18.16 6.52 53.57
C LYS A 741 18.27 6.73 52.04
N THR A 742 18.51 7.99 51.67
CA THR A 742 18.88 8.30 50.27
C THR A 742 20.27 7.74 50.04
N ILE A 743 20.37 6.61 49.32
CA ILE A 743 21.66 6.15 48.82
C ILE A 743 21.85 6.90 47.48
N LYS A 744 22.51 8.05 47.53
CA LYS A 744 23.01 8.75 46.35
C LYS A 744 24.16 7.93 45.78
N THR A 745 23.95 7.18 44.75
CA THR A 745 25.03 6.56 44.01
C THR A 745 25.10 7.25 42.64
N GLU A 746 25.93 8.26 42.50
CA GLU A 746 26.28 8.85 41.20
C GLU A 746 27.19 7.87 40.47
N LYS A 747 26.62 7.03 39.62
CA LYS A 747 27.37 6.11 38.76
C LYS A 747 26.89 6.26 37.33
N ASN A 748 27.83 6.19 36.40
CA ASN A 748 27.48 6.02 34.97
C ASN A 748 26.87 4.64 34.75
N LEU A 749 25.90 4.54 33.88
CA LEU A 749 25.31 3.29 33.45
C LEU A 749 25.40 3.17 31.92
N HIS A 750 26.25 2.29 31.46
CA HIS A 750 26.33 1.94 30.07
C HIS A 750 25.63 0.59 29.87
N THR A 751 24.70 0.51 28.91
CA THR A 751 23.95 -0.71 28.64
C THR A 751 24.09 -1.14 27.21
N ALA A 752 24.12 -2.44 26.98
CA ALA A 752 24.07 -3.05 25.65
C ALA A 752 22.86 -3.98 25.57
N GLN A 753 22.17 -3.97 24.44
CA GLN A 753 21.06 -4.86 24.12
C GLN A 753 21.30 -5.48 22.74
N PHE A 754 21.12 -6.79 22.65
CA PHE A 754 21.19 -7.53 21.39
C PHE A 754 19.88 -8.26 21.20
N SER A 755 19.25 -8.05 20.04
CA SER A 755 17.97 -8.65 19.70
C SER A 755 18.06 -9.37 18.37
N LEU A 756 17.43 -10.54 18.27
CA LEU A 756 17.25 -11.26 17.02
C LEU A 756 15.77 -11.60 16.86
N GLN A 757 15.11 -10.99 15.87
CA GLN A 757 13.71 -11.24 15.58
C GLN A 757 13.55 -11.98 14.25
N TYR A 758 12.75 -13.03 14.25
CA TYR A 758 12.33 -13.73 13.04
C TYR A 758 10.82 -13.84 13.00
N ASN A 759 10.22 -13.56 11.83
CA ASN A 759 8.80 -13.73 11.57
C ASN A 759 8.59 -14.48 10.26
N ASN A 760 7.60 -15.38 10.23
CA ASN A 760 7.17 -16.11 9.05
C ASN A 760 5.65 -16.26 9.08
N ASN A 761 4.96 -15.43 8.32
CA ASN A 761 3.51 -15.39 8.29
C ASN A 761 2.99 -15.69 6.87
N ARG A 762 1.89 -16.43 6.76
CA ARG A 762 1.11 -16.51 5.53
C ARG A 762 0.48 -15.14 5.23
N LEU A 763 0.41 -14.72 3.97
CA LEU A 763 -0.39 -13.57 3.56
C LEU A 763 -1.85 -13.78 3.96
N MET A 764 -2.60 -12.70 4.06
CA MET A 764 -4.01 -12.72 4.49
C MET A 764 -4.93 -12.46 3.30
N SER A 765 -6.11 -13.10 3.29
CA SER A 765 -7.21 -12.76 2.39
C SER A 765 -7.89 -11.46 2.85
N TYR A 766 -8.82 -10.93 2.04
CA TYR A 766 -9.46 -9.65 2.32
C TYR A 766 -10.23 -9.60 3.64
N ARG A 767 -10.85 -10.74 4.05
CA ARG A 767 -11.62 -10.84 5.30
C ARG A 767 -10.81 -11.31 6.49
N GLU A 768 -9.63 -11.87 6.30
CA GLU A 768 -8.77 -12.27 7.41
C GLU A 768 -8.23 -11.04 8.17
N PHE A 769 -8.06 -11.16 9.47
CA PHE A 769 -7.52 -10.13 10.35
C PHE A 769 -6.27 -10.59 11.12
N ASN A 770 -5.96 -11.88 11.06
CA ASN A 770 -4.70 -12.49 11.49
C ASN A 770 -4.24 -13.50 10.44
N PRO A 771 -2.93 -13.74 10.31
CA PRO A 771 -2.43 -14.83 9.48
C PRO A 771 -3.02 -16.16 9.92
N ARG A 772 -3.56 -16.95 8.99
CA ARG A 772 -4.09 -18.28 9.32
C ARG A 772 -3.03 -19.26 9.79
N TRP A 773 -1.79 -19.09 9.31
CA TRP A 773 -0.60 -19.81 9.71
C TRP A 773 0.56 -18.83 9.79
N GLY A 774 1.25 -18.83 10.91
CA GLY A 774 2.42 -18.00 11.09
C GLY A 774 3.11 -18.26 12.41
N TYR A 775 4.39 -17.91 12.48
CA TYR A 775 5.13 -17.93 13.72
C TYR A 775 6.17 -16.81 13.75
N GLY A 776 6.52 -16.40 14.95
CA GLY A 776 7.53 -15.41 15.22
C GLY A 776 8.35 -15.79 16.44
N LEU A 777 9.63 -15.43 16.43
CA LEU A 777 10.56 -15.62 17.52
C LEU A 777 11.33 -14.32 17.74
N LEU A 778 11.53 -13.94 18.99
CA LEU A 778 12.41 -12.85 19.42
C LEU A 778 13.28 -13.35 20.56
N VAL A 779 14.59 -13.26 20.39
CA VAL A 779 15.58 -13.45 21.44
C VAL A 779 16.17 -12.10 21.78
N ASP A 780 16.24 -11.76 23.04
CA ASP A 780 16.75 -10.50 23.53
C ASP A 780 17.70 -10.68 24.71
N HIS A 781 18.85 -10.01 24.66
CA HIS A 781 19.82 -10.00 25.75
C HIS A 781 20.19 -8.56 26.11
N PHE A 782 19.91 -8.15 27.30
CA PHE A 782 20.16 -6.83 27.83
C PHE A 782 21.10 -6.88 29.04
N ARG A 783 22.12 -6.03 29.10
CA ARG A 783 23.09 -5.99 30.19
C ARG A 783 23.67 -4.59 30.40
N ALA A 784 24.07 -4.30 31.62
CA ALA A 784 25.05 -3.26 31.88
C ALA A 784 26.44 -3.73 31.44
N VAL A 785 27.24 -2.84 30.86
CA VAL A 785 28.56 -3.19 30.29
C VAL A 785 29.68 -2.98 31.28
N ASP A 786 29.66 -1.88 31.99
CA ASP A 786 30.73 -1.39 32.85
C ASP A 786 30.38 -1.40 34.35
N ASN A 787 29.20 -1.85 34.71
CA ASN A 787 28.74 -1.83 36.08
C ASN A 787 28.12 -3.20 36.49
N SER A 788 28.88 -3.98 37.23
CA SER A 788 28.48 -5.30 37.73
C SER A 788 27.39 -5.26 38.79
N ASP A 789 27.11 -4.08 39.38
CA ASP A 789 26.02 -3.90 40.37
C ASP A 789 24.64 -4.10 39.72
N PHE A 790 24.53 -4.06 38.39
CA PHE A 790 23.26 -4.19 37.66
C PHE A 790 23.08 -5.60 37.09
N GLY A 791 21.82 -6.05 37.10
CA GLY A 791 21.42 -7.36 36.56
C GLY A 791 21.55 -7.46 35.03
N LYS A 792 21.62 -8.68 34.52
CA LYS A 792 21.53 -9.03 33.11
C LYS A 792 20.21 -9.69 32.86
N ILE A 793 19.55 -9.35 31.76
CA ILE A 793 18.27 -9.93 31.36
C ILE A 793 18.45 -10.69 30.05
N THR A 794 18.00 -11.91 29.97
CA THR A 794 17.83 -12.66 28.73
C THR A 794 16.37 -13.05 28.61
N SER A 795 15.76 -12.75 27.46
CA SER A 795 14.38 -13.11 27.21
C SER A 795 14.20 -13.79 25.86
N LEU A 796 13.22 -14.68 25.82
CA LEU A 796 12.76 -15.38 24.65
C LEU A 796 11.27 -15.14 24.51
N TYR A 797 10.81 -14.73 23.32
CA TYR A 797 9.40 -14.56 23.02
C TYR A 797 9.04 -15.35 21.77
N GLY A 798 7.99 -16.16 21.86
CA GLY A 798 7.42 -16.94 20.77
C GLY A 798 5.99 -16.54 20.48
N ARG A 799 5.60 -16.55 19.20
CA ARG A 799 4.22 -16.34 18.73
C ARG A 799 3.89 -17.36 17.66
N LEU A 800 2.68 -17.94 17.75
CA LEU A 800 2.16 -18.91 16.80
C LEU A 800 0.73 -18.53 16.41
N TYR A 801 0.45 -18.46 15.11
CA TYR A 801 -0.88 -18.31 14.56
C TYR A 801 -1.37 -19.64 14.01
N LEU A 802 -2.58 -20.01 14.37
CA LEU A 802 -3.27 -21.22 13.95
C LEU A 802 -4.69 -20.87 13.43
N PRO A 803 -5.24 -21.63 12.48
CA PRO A 803 -6.63 -21.51 12.12
C PRO A 803 -7.53 -21.85 13.31
N GLY A 804 -8.61 -21.12 13.49
CA GLY A 804 -9.65 -21.48 14.46
C GLY A 804 -10.65 -22.49 13.86
N ILE A 805 -11.71 -22.80 14.61
CA ILE A 805 -12.74 -23.80 14.27
C ILE A 805 -13.58 -23.34 13.06
N GLY A 806 -13.93 -22.06 13.00
CA GLY A 806 -14.79 -21.50 11.97
C GLY A 806 -14.03 -20.78 10.85
N LYS A 807 -14.77 -20.37 9.81
CA LYS A 807 -14.25 -19.55 8.72
C LYS A 807 -13.79 -18.20 9.26
N HIS A 808 -12.56 -17.79 8.96
CA HIS A 808 -11.89 -16.60 9.49
C HIS A 808 -11.68 -16.54 11.01
N HIS A 809 -11.90 -17.62 11.73
CA HIS A 809 -11.46 -17.72 13.12
C HIS A 809 -9.95 -17.88 13.19
N SER A 810 -9.32 -17.34 14.23
CA SER A 810 -7.88 -17.38 14.45
C SER A 810 -7.57 -17.66 15.92
N LEU A 811 -6.65 -18.60 16.15
CA LEU A 811 -6.05 -18.82 17.47
C LEU A 811 -4.61 -18.27 17.44
N MET A 812 -4.31 -17.32 18.31
CA MET A 812 -2.96 -16.81 18.50
C MET A 812 -2.44 -17.26 19.86
N LEU A 813 -1.37 -18.03 19.86
CA LEU A 813 -0.65 -18.43 21.06
C LEU A 813 0.64 -17.61 21.16
N ARG A 814 0.95 -17.11 22.36
CA ARG A 814 2.19 -16.39 22.63
C ARG A 814 2.79 -16.92 23.92
N THR A 815 4.10 -17.10 23.90
CA THR A 815 4.87 -17.52 25.09
C THR A 815 6.07 -16.59 25.24
N ALA A 816 6.44 -16.32 26.48
CA ALA A 816 7.65 -15.57 26.77
C ALA A 816 8.32 -16.13 28.01
N ALA A 817 9.64 -16.14 28.01
CA ALA A 817 10.47 -16.52 29.14
C ALA A 817 11.53 -15.47 29.38
N GLN A 818 11.75 -15.07 30.62
CA GLN A 818 12.77 -14.11 31.00
C GLN A 818 13.55 -14.64 32.20
N TYR A 819 14.86 -14.49 32.14
CA TYR A 819 15.76 -14.72 33.28
C TYR A 819 16.56 -13.45 33.57
N GLN A 820 16.62 -13.01 34.83
CA GLN A 820 17.45 -11.93 35.28
C GLN A 820 18.46 -12.43 36.34
N SER A 821 19.74 -12.07 36.17
CA SER A 821 20.80 -12.44 37.12
C SER A 821 20.63 -11.75 38.47
N ASN A 822 21.15 -12.35 39.56
CA ASN A 822 21.26 -11.68 40.85
C ASN A 822 22.19 -10.46 40.71
N ALA A 823 21.79 -9.33 41.29
CA ALA A 823 22.55 -8.09 41.27
C ALA A 823 22.03 -7.15 42.37
N LYS A 824 22.80 -6.12 42.71
CA LYS A 824 22.41 -5.10 43.68
C LYS A 824 21.26 -4.22 43.15
N PHE A 825 21.30 -3.91 41.85
CA PHE A 825 20.25 -3.16 41.16
C PHE A 825 19.64 -4.05 40.07
N LEU A 826 18.32 -4.08 40.04
CA LEU A 826 17.53 -4.91 39.14
C LEU A 826 16.75 -4.05 38.15
N PHE A 827 16.63 -4.53 36.94
CA PHE A 827 15.80 -3.89 35.92
C PHE A 827 14.35 -4.40 36.01
N SER A 828 13.40 -3.59 35.56
CA SER A 828 12.03 -4.04 35.36
C SER A 828 11.94 -5.15 34.31
N ASN A 829 10.91 -5.98 34.39
CA ASN A 829 10.65 -7.03 33.43
C ASN A 829 10.53 -6.46 32.00
N LYS A 830 11.11 -7.13 31.02
CA LYS A 830 11.15 -6.73 29.60
C LYS A 830 10.10 -7.42 28.73
N ILE A 831 9.50 -8.50 29.23
CA ILE A 831 8.48 -9.26 28.50
C ILE A 831 7.07 -8.85 28.92
N LEU A 832 6.11 -9.16 28.03
CA LEU A 832 4.69 -8.88 28.26
C LEU A 832 4.21 -9.58 29.54
N TYR A 833 3.29 -8.91 30.23
CA TYR A 833 2.68 -9.42 31.46
C TYR A 833 1.16 -9.60 31.25
N PRO A 834 0.48 -10.47 32.05
CA PRO A 834 -0.97 -10.64 31.94
C PRO A 834 -1.74 -9.33 32.01
N ARG A 835 -2.73 -9.16 31.17
CA ARG A 835 -3.53 -7.93 31.07
C ARG A 835 -4.19 -7.61 32.40
N GLY A 836 -4.14 -6.34 32.81
CA GLY A 836 -4.77 -5.85 34.04
C GLY A 836 -4.10 -6.27 35.35
N ALA A 837 -3.09 -7.13 35.30
CA ALA A 837 -2.35 -7.54 36.48
C ALA A 837 -1.30 -6.47 36.88
N ASN A 838 -0.95 -6.45 38.18
CA ASN A 838 0.00 -5.49 38.71
C ASN A 838 1.44 -5.83 38.26
N THR A 839 2.10 -4.91 37.52
CA THR A 839 3.37 -5.20 36.85
C THR A 839 4.61 -4.71 37.61
N ASN A 840 4.48 -4.11 38.79
CA ASN A 840 5.53 -3.32 39.43
C ASN A 840 6.61 -4.12 40.17
N THR A 841 6.94 -5.34 39.72
CA THR A 841 7.99 -6.15 40.37
C THR A 841 9.04 -6.63 39.37
N ALA A 842 10.32 -6.52 39.74
CA ALA A 842 11.39 -7.24 39.08
C ALA A 842 11.37 -8.70 39.50
N THR A 843 11.56 -9.62 38.57
CA THR A 843 11.57 -11.07 38.82
C THR A 843 12.89 -11.68 38.36
N LYS A 844 13.35 -12.71 39.06
CA LYS A 844 14.50 -13.53 38.68
C LYS A 844 14.18 -14.40 37.47
N GLU A 845 13.03 -15.06 37.52
CA GLU A 845 12.50 -15.90 36.45
C GLU A 845 11.05 -15.46 36.19
N LEU A 846 10.66 -15.35 34.92
CA LEU A 846 9.31 -15.03 34.53
C LEU A 846 8.94 -15.82 33.28
N TYR A 847 7.86 -16.55 33.33
CA TYR A 847 7.31 -17.35 32.25
C TYR A 847 5.89 -16.87 31.97
N CYS A 848 5.61 -16.39 30.76
CA CYS A 848 4.29 -15.89 30.37
C CYS A 848 3.73 -16.70 29.21
N TYR A 849 2.40 -16.92 29.25
CA TYR A 849 1.67 -17.63 28.20
C TYR A 849 0.32 -16.95 27.97
N PHE A 850 -0.02 -16.82 26.69
CA PHE A 850 -1.20 -16.08 26.24
C PHE A 850 -1.90 -16.90 25.15
N ALA A 851 -3.21 -17.01 25.26
CA ALA A 851 -4.06 -17.58 24.23
C ALA A 851 -5.15 -16.56 23.89
N ASP A 852 -5.21 -16.17 22.62
CA ASP A 852 -6.21 -15.26 22.10
C ASP A 852 -6.99 -15.98 20.98
N TYR A 853 -8.28 -16.19 21.16
CA TYR A 853 -9.18 -16.77 20.16
C TYR A 853 -10.07 -15.69 19.56
N GLN A 854 -9.82 -15.35 18.32
CA GLN A 854 -10.53 -14.27 17.62
C GLN A 854 -11.49 -14.82 16.57
N LEU A 855 -12.68 -14.21 16.49
CA LEU A 855 -13.70 -14.57 15.53
C LEU A 855 -14.46 -13.33 15.03
N PRO A 856 -14.89 -13.30 13.75
CA PRO A 856 -15.80 -12.28 13.27
C PRO A 856 -17.20 -12.57 13.78
N ILE A 857 -17.89 -11.54 14.32
CA ILE A 857 -19.30 -11.65 14.75
C ILE A 857 -20.20 -11.41 13.54
N CYS A 858 -20.02 -10.29 12.87
CA CYS A 858 -20.80 -9.92 11.70
C CYS A 858 -20.14 -8.79 10.89
N TYR A 859 -20.67 -8.55 9.69
CA TYR A 859 -20.32 -7.49 8.78
C TYR A 859 -21.54 -6.56 8.59
N PRO A 860 -21.79 -5.63 9.52
CA PRO A 860 -23.06 -4.91 9.58
C PRO A 860 -23.22 -3.85 8.51
N ASP A 861 -22.12 -3.26 8.01
CA ASP A 861 -22.13 -2.11 7.10
C ASP A 861 -23.00 -0.94 7.63
N TRP A 862 -22.98 -0.71 8.93
CA TRP A 862 -23.69 0.39 9.59
C TRP A 862 -22.86 1.66 9.62
N GLY A 863 -23.53 2.80 9.60
CA GLY A 863 -22.81 4.04 9.75
C GLY A 863 -23.71 5.24 9.99
N ILE A 864 -23.12 6.32 10.49
CA ILE A 864 -23.72 7.64 10.54
C ILE A 864 -23.16 8.42 9.36
N ASN A 865 -24.05 8.87 8.46
CA ASN A 865 -23.67 9.57 7.23
C ASN A 865 -22.76 10.77 7.52
N GLY A 866 -21.56 10.69 6.96
CA GLY A 866 -20.53 11.70 7.08
C GLY A 866 -19.62 11.53 8.30
N LEU A 867 -19.85 10.60 9.23
CA LEU A 867 -19.05 10.39 10.43
C LEU A 867 -18.20 9.13 10.35
N PHE A 868 -18.82 7.97 10.18
CA PHE A 868 -18.11 6.68 10.12
C PHE A 868 -18.97 5.58 9.50
N GLN A 869 -18.30 4.55 8.99
CA GLN A 869 -18.88 3.28 8.53
C GLN A 869 -18.28 2.13 9.33
N ILE A 870 -19.09 1.38 10.07
CA ILE A 870 -18.67 0.14 10.74
C ILE A 870 -18.74 -0.98 9.71
N LYS A 871 -17.60 -1.61 9.44
CA LYS A 871 -17.47 -2.66 8.42
C LYS A 871 -17.54 -4.06 9.00
N ARG A 872 -16.99 -4.25 10.22
CA ARG A 872 -16.88 -5.57 10.87
C ARG A 872 -16.87 -5.43 12.38
N LEU A 873 -17.57 -6.35 13.05
CA LEU A 873 -17.46 -6.59 14.49
C LEU A 873 -16.72 -7.90 14.71
N ARG A 874 -15.76 -7.90 15.62
CA ARG A 874 -14.96 -9.08 16.01
C ARG A 874 -14.92 -9.24 17.51
N LEU A 875 -14.91 -10.49 17.97
CA LEU A 875 -14.71 -10.86 19.38
C LEU A 875 -13.35 -11.55 19.53
N ASN A 876 -12.65 -11.22 20.59
CA ASN A 876 -11.48 -11.94 21.04
C ASN A 876 -11.75 -12.47 22.47
N LEU A 877 -11.65 -13.75 22.68
CA LEU A 877 -11.65 -14.35 24.00
C LEU A 877 -10.20 -14.67 24.36
N PHE A 878 -9.75 -14.25 25.54
CA PHE A 878 -8.36 -14.44 25.89
C PHE A 878 -8.16 -15.02 27.29
N TYR A 879 -7.07 -15.75 27.43
CA TYR A 879 -6.48 -16.17 28.70
C TYR A 879 -5.01 -15.78 28.69
N ASN A 880 -4.53 -15.14 29.75
CA ASN A 880 -3.14 -14.81 29.96
C ASN A 880 -2.69 -15.36 31.31
N GLY A 881 -1.50 -15.95 31.36
CA GLY A 881 -0.90 -16.42 32.61
C GLY A 881 0.56 -16.05 32.70
N ALA A 882 1.05 -15.95 33.90
CA ALA A 882 2.46 -15.77 34.19
C ALA A 882 2.83 -16.51 35.50
N ASP A 883 3.90 -17.27 35.44
CA ASP A 883 4.55 -17.87 36.60
C ASP A 883 5.87 -17.15 36.82
N TYR A 884 6.16 -16.76 38.03
CA TYR A 884 7.38 -16.02 38.35
C TYR A 884 8.05 -16.54 39.64
N LYS A 885 9.36 -16.32 39.67
CA LYS A 885 10.19 -16.51 40.86
C LYS A 885 10.90 -15.21 41.17
N LYS A 886 10.75 -14.70 42.37
CA LYS A 886 11.43 -13.52 42.86
C LYS A 886 12.85 -13.86 43.30
N PHE A 887 13.65 -12.84 43.59
CA PHE A 887 15.06 -13.00 44.02
C PHE A 887 15.18 -13.57 45.43
N ASP A 888 14.17 -13.43 46.27
CA ASP A 888 14.06 -14.09 47.59
C ASP A 888 13.60 -15.56 47.51
N SER A 889 13.57 -16.13 46.30
CA SER A 889 13.07 -17.46 46.00
C SER A 889 11.56 -17.67 46.14
N THR A 890 10.79 -16.63 46.50
CA THR A 890 9.32 -16.68 46.48
C THR A 890 8.81 -16.92 45.08
N ARG A 891 7.92 -17.89 44.94
CA ARG A 891 7.22 -18.20 43.70
C ARG A 891 5.81 -17.67 43.75
N GLY A 892 5.30 -17.24 42.61
CA GLY A 892 3.91 -16.84 42.48
C GLY A 892 3.43 -17.01 41.05
N SER A 893 2.14 -16.95 40.89
CA SER A 893 1.47 -16.96 39.59
C SER A 893 0.42 -15.87 39.55
N VAL A 894 0.21 -15.35 38.35
CA VAL A 894 -0.85 -14.40 38.08
C VAL A 894 -1.50 -14.75 36.75
N SER A 895 -2.80 -14.63 36.67
CA SER A 895 -3.54 -14.90 35.45
C SER A 895 -4.65 -13.88 35.25
N SER A 896 -5.06 -13.71 34.01
CA SER A 896 -6.25 -12.93 33.68
C SER A 896 -7.01 -13.59 32.52
N LEU A 897 -8.31 -13.49 32.60
CA LEU A 897 -9.18 -13.89 31.49
C LEU A 897 -10.07 -12.72 31.10
N GLY A 898 -10.56 -12.74 29.87
CA GLY A 898 -11.42 -11.66 29.43
C GLY A 898 -11.85 -11.76 27.98
N ALA A 899 -12.46 -10.67 27.53
CA ALA A 899 -12.93 -10.54 26.17
C ALA A 899 -12.66 -9.13 25.63
N ASP A 900 -12.33 -9.05 24.35
CA ASP A 900 -12.22 -7.79 23.62
C ASP A 900 -13.28 -7.76 22.52
N LEU A 901 -14.05 -6.68 22.44
CA LEU A 901 -14.89 -6.37 21.30
C LEU A 901 -14.13 -5.38 20.40
N TYR A 902 -13.89 -5.78 19.17
CA TYR A 902 -13.30 -4.91 18.15
C TYR A 902 -14.36 -4.43 17.19
N VAL A 903 -14.36 -3.13 16.90
CA VAL A 903 -15.21 -2.47 15.91
C VAL A 903 -14.30 -1.91 14.83
N ASP A 904 -14.24 -2.59 13.67
CA ASP A 904 -13.51 -2.11 12.50
C ASP A 904 -14.37 -1.06 11.78
N PHE A 905 -13.91 0.17 11.73
CA PHE A 905 -14.66 1.27 11.13
C PHE A 905 -13.76 2.14 10.23
N THR A 906 -14.40 2.92 9.37
CA THR A 906 -13.72 3.83 8.44
C THR A 906 -14.42 5.19 8.48
N PRO A 907 -13.71 6.30 8.73
CA PRO A 907 -14.25 7.64 8.57
C PRO A 907 -14.40 7.97 7.08
N PRO A 908 -15.48 8.64 6.63
CA PRO A 908 -15.75 8.89 5.20
C PRO A 908 -14.77 9.83 4.51
N SER A 909 -14.06 10.65 5.28
CA SER A 909 -13.02 11.54 4.74
C SER A 909 -11.75 10.80 4.33
N ARG A 910 -11.53 9.60 4.87
CA ARG A 910 -10.34 8.79 4.58
C ARG A 910 -10.72 7.31 4.51
N SER A 911 -10.15 6.58 3.56
CA SER A 911 -10.29 5.12 3.47
C SER A 911 -9.41 4.37 4.50
N ILE A 912 -9.11 5.01 5.63
CA ILE A 912 -8.24 4.46 6.67
C ILE A 912 -9.04 3.51 7.54
N ALA A 913 -8.61 2.26 7.60
CA ALA A 913 -9.16 1.29 8.52
C ALA A 913 -8.76 1.64 9.95
N SER A 914 -9.75 1.96 10.78
CA SER A 914 -9.59 2.24 12.21
C SER A 914 -10.25 1.15 13.03
N VAL A 915 -9.73 0.91 14.21
CA VAL A 915 -10.23 -0.13 15.12
C VAL A 915 -10.51 0.47 16.49
N LEU A 916 -11.76 0.38 16.94
CA LEU A 916 -12.12 0.64 18.32
C LEU A 916 -12.11 -0.69 19.06
N ARG A 917 -11.41 -0.76 20.19
CA ARG A 917 -11.34 -1.94 21.04
C ARG A 917 -11.91 -1.61 22.42
N LEU A 918 -12.94 -2.33 22.81
CA LEU A 918 -13.46 -2.38 24.19
C LEU A 918 -12.96 -3.68 24.82
N SER A 919 -12.18 -3.58 25.87
CA SER A 919 -11.60 -4.72 26.58
C SER A 919 -12.19 -4.84 27.97
N LEU A 920 -12.66 -6.03 28.30
CA LEU A 920 -13.05 -6.45 29.66
C LEU A 920 -12.06 -7.53 30.13
N CYS A 921 -11.37 -7.28 31.21
CA CYS A 921 -10.40 -8.21 31.75
C CYS A 921 -10.59 -8.38 33.29
N ARG A 922 -10.38 -9.61 33.76
CA ARG A 922 -10.42 -9.94 35.19
C ARG A 922 -9.12 -10.63 35.58
N PRO A 923 -8.16 -9.90 36.15
CA PRO A 923 -6.96 -10.51 36.75
C PRO A 923 -7.28 -11.16 38.11
N ASN A 924 -6.54 -12.20 38.45
CA ASN A 924 -6.75 -12.95 39.71
C ASN A 924 -6.08 -12.28 40.92
N ASP A 925 -5.07 -11.43 40.70
CA ASP A 925 -4.33 -10.74 41.77
C ASP A 925 -5.09 -9.54 42.37
N THR A 926 -5.91 -8.85 41.58
CA THR A 926 -6.72 -7.72 42.05
C THR A 926 -8.17 -8.09 42.35
N ASN A 927 -8.66 -9.18 41.77
CA ASN A 927 -10.05 -9.66 41.83
C ASN A 927 -11.12 -8.66 41.37
N LYS A 928 -10.67 -7.56 40.69
CA LYS A 928 -11.54 -6.48 40.14
C LYS A 928 -11.54 -6.55 38.63
N SER A 929 -12.74 -6.55 38.05
CA SER A 929 -12.88 -6.41 36.60
C SER A 929 -12.41 -5.02 36.14
N GLN A 930 -11.64 -4.98 35.10
CA GLN A 930 -11.13 -3.75 34.48
C GLN A 930 -11.73 -3.61 33.10
N ILE A 931 -12.18 -2.40 32.77
CA ILE A 931 -12.68 -2.04 31.44
C ILE A 931 -11.72 -1.01 30.87
N SER A 932 -11.27 -1.24 29.63
CA SER A 932 -10.45 -0.28 28.90
C SER A 932 -10.98 -0.07 27.49
N LEU A 933 -10.83 1.14 26.99
CA LEU A 933 -11.18 1.55 25.65
C LEU A 933 -9.93 2.06 24.94
N SER A 934 -9.63 1.54 23.76
CA SER A 934 -8.55 2.03 22.91
C SER A 934 -9.02 2.19 21.48
N VAL A 935 -8.39 3.12 20.77
CA VAL A 935 -8.61 3.37 19.35
C VAL A 935 -7.28 3.25 18.63
N ASP A 936 -7.20 2.31 17.71
CA ASP A 936 -6.04 2.14 16.82
C ASP A 936 -6.40 2.68 15.44
N MET A 937 -5.66 3.67 14.98
CA MET A 937 -5.80 4.24 13.63
C MET A 937 -4.53 3.90 12.84
N ASN A 938 -4.67 3.11 11.80
CA ASN A 938 -3.58 2.83 10.86
C ASN A 938 -3.55 3.95 9.81
N PHE A 939 -2.57 4.84 9.91
CA PHE A 939 -2.35 5.95 8.98
C PHE A 939 -1.40 5.56 7.86
#